data_7d3a4c738cbdc71fb882d4dd712ecf8d
#
_entry.id   7d3a4c738cbdc71fb882d4dd712ecf8d
#
_cell.length_a   1.000
_cell.length_b   1.000
_cell.length_c   1.000
_cell.angle_alpha   90.00
_cell.angle_beta   90.00
_cell.angle_gamma   90.00
#
_symmetry.space_group_name_H-M   'P 1'
#
loop_
_entity.id
_entity.type
_entity.pdbx_description
1 polymer ?
#
loop_
_entity_poly.entity_id
_entity_poly.type
_entity_poly.pdbx_seq_one_letter_code
_entity_poly.pdbx_strand_id
1 'polypeptide(L)'
;MNELAKSHQACYSIAKKSGSNFFRSFGLLSQPRRDAMMALYAFARLADDATDANDTFDGMQTTPNHNATADAKAWNASRWHQWIDQLASPDNASQDESIGHSSLPCLESIRLALQDSVQQFALPGSALHDIVSGVDIDTVGPVRLDSWEQTQEYCYLVASSVGVACLAIWAKTIGAPPSEGTRQAALDCGVAFQLTNILRDLAEDARRGRIYLPKQDLGRFGISSERWLQMGQHPSVFALNELGDWRGLIRLYVERAHAHYELGWRVAGEIAPDGQRMFSLMWHTYRELLMQIEQAPECIWQGRIGVSSVRKCQLLANHIATPLFQKQLANNAPLMAEPVAVKRTPWPKDGLRVAVIGAGLAGINAAMHLARNGAQVTLIESKNRIGGRVGSFIDSSSGQAVDYCQHVGMHCCKALQQWLEDTDQKSSWTEQDSLHFASSHGKRIQIKSWPLPAPFHLSGLLWKWPGLKLADRMRVASGLLQLLRLKKCPEHSSVLAIDWLKEAGQTEACIKNFWATILVSALGEQVDRVTLGATRKVLVDGFAADRRAYHLLVPNLPLSEIMDDRVTQALQAQGITLSLGCGVKSMERDNQGLFRLSHLADPANASNIPPPSWSDAKFDSVLCAVPWHTVESILPESMRHHLSNAGRSPSLMDSSPITGIHTWWDRPWLKEPHAILIDRLCQWVFPAPESAHGSLGSSALNATSGAASTEHYYQIVISGSRMLPRGDAEGVLKVVKQDLAEIFPESAVATMFRGKVVTDPNAVFSVSPGHEPSRLTANEFAEQGIWLAGDWTQTFWPATMEGALISGAKSAEELLTTFSRPTKLT
;
A
#
# COMPACT_ATOMS: atom_id res chain seq x y z
N MET A 1 33.11 35.66 -23.11
CA MET A 1 31.76 35.13 -22.81
C MET A 1 30.77 36.24 -23.05
N ASN A 2 29.71 35.96 -23.79
CA ASN A 2 28.62 36.94 -23.97
C ASN A 2 27.85 37.08 -22.65
N GLU A 3 27.05 38.10 -22.50
CA GLU A 3 26.29 38.40 -21.26
C GLU A 3 25.35 37.25 -20.86
N LEU A 4 24.68 36.61 -21.81
CA LEU A 4 23.82 35.45 -21.55
C LEU A 4 24.63 34.29 -20.94
N ALA A 5 25.83 34.01 -21.43
CA ALA A 5 26.66 32.94 -20.88
C ALA A 5 27.16 33.27 -19.45
N LYS A 6 27.38 34.55 -19.14
CA LYS A 6 27.66 34.96 -17.75
C LYS A 6 26.46 34.74 -16.85
N SER A 7 25.27 35.04 -17.31
CA SER A 7 24.01 34.84 -16.57
C SER A 7 23.75 33.35 -16.30
N HIS A 8 23.93 32.46 -17.27
CA HIS A 8 23.87 31.00 -17.06
C HIS A 8 24.91 30.49 -16.06
N GLN A 9 26.12 31.06 -16.08
CA GLN A 9 27.18 30.74 -15.12
C GLN A 9 26.81 31.17 -13.69
N ALA A 10 26.11 32.31 -13.54
CA ALA A 10 25.59 32.75 -12.24
C ALA A 10 24.51 31.75 -11.72
N CYS A 11 23.57 31.36 -12.57
CA CYS A 11 22.55 30.34 -12.26
C CYS A 11 23.18 29.02 -11.80
N TYR A 12 24.18 28.52 -12.54
CA TYR A 12 24.93 27.32 -12.17
C TYR A 12 25.59 27.47 -10.80
N SER A 13 26.21 28.64 -10.52
CA SER A 13 26.91 28.89 -9.24
C SER A 13 25.96 28.90 -8.06
N ILE A 14 24.77 29.52 -8.21
CA ILE A 14 23.70 29.54 -7.21
C ILE A 14 23.22 28.13 -6.95
N ALA A 15 22.86 27.40 -8.01
CA ALA A 15 22.35 26.02 -7.90
C ALA A 15 23.38 25.07 -7.25
N LYS A 16 24.67 25.22 -7.55
CA LYS A 16 25.74 24.42 -6.97
C LYS A 16 25.97 24.72 -5.49
N LYS A 17 25.94 26.01 -5.09
CA LYS A 17 26.14 26.44 -3.69
C LYS A 17 25.00 25.99 -2.76
N SER A 18 23.77 25.85 -3.28
CA SER A 18 22.61 25.46 -2.48
C SER A 18 22.70 24.07 -1.83
N GLY A 19 23.61 23.20 -2.30
CA GLY A 19 23.74 21.84 -1.79
C GLY A 19 22.53 20.94 -2.05
N SER A 20 21.59 21.39 -2.87
CA SER A 20 20.33 20.70 -3.13
C SER A 20 20.53 19.32 -3.78
N ASN A 21 19.68 18.38 -3.38
CA ASN A 21 19.59 17.05 -3.98
C ASN A 21 19.27 17.10 -5.48
N PHE A 22 18.60 18.16 -5.94
CA PHE A 22 18.18 18.35 -7.34
C PHE A 22 19.34 18.74 -8.25
N PHE A 23 20.34 19.44 -7.78
CA PHE A 23 21.46 19.91 -8.61
C PHE A 23 22.10 18.78 -9.42
N ARG A 24 22.34 17.62 -8.79
CA ARG A 24 22.92 16.46 -9.47
C ARG A 24 22.00 15.87 -10.54
N SER A 25 20.68 15.94 -10.36
CA SER A 25 19.72 15.41 -11.31
C SER A 25 19.59 16.24 -12.59
N PHE A 26 19.96 17.53 -12.57
CA PHE A 26 19.99 18.37 -13.76
C PHE A 26 20.93 17.84 -14.83
N GLY A 27 21.97 17.06 -14.45
CA GLY A 27 22.85 16.37 -15.38
C GLY A 27 22.19 15.34 -16.28
N LEU A 28 20.95 14.93 -15.98
CA LEU A 28 20.15 14.00 -16.82
C LEU A 28 19.47 14.69 -18.01
N LEU A 29 19.40 16.05 -18.00
CA LEU A 29 18.77 16.86 -19.02
C LEU A 29 19.74 17.21 -20.15
N SER A 30 19.21 17.40 -21.35
CA SER A 30 19.90 18.03 -22.48
C SER A 30 20.31 19.46 -22.14
N GLN A 31 21.34 19.98 -22.82
CA GLN A 31 21.92 21.29 -22.48
C GLN A 31 20.88 22.41 -22.38
N PRO A 32 19.98 22.66 -23.37
CA PRO A 32 19.02 23.76 -23.26
C PRO A 32 18.06 23.61 -22.06
N ARG A 33 17.55 22.39 -21.81
CA ARG A 33 16.68 22.13 -20.68
C ARG A 33 17.39 22.23 -19.33
N ARG A 34 18.67 21.83 -19.30
CA ARG A 34 19.51 21.92 -18.10
C ARG A 34 19.71 23.39 -17.71
N ASP A 35 20.03 24.23 -18.67
CA ASP A 35 20.29 25.65 -18.44
C ASP A 35 18.99 26.36 -17.97
N ALA A 36 17.86 26.04 -18.56
CA ALA A 36 16.55 26.56 -18.14
C ALA A 36 16.16 26.07 -16.72
N MET A 37 16.39 24.81 -16.39
CA MET A 37 16.17 24.30 -15.03
C MET A 37 17.06 24.96 -14.00
N MET A 38 18.33 25.27 -14.35
CA MET A 38 19.24 26.01 -13.46
C MET A 38 18.78 27.44 -13.26
N ALA A 39 18.25 28.10 -14.31
CA ALA A 39 17.71 29.45 -14.21
C ALA A 39 16.45 29.48 -13.30
N LEU A 40 15.51 28.58 -13.53
CA LEU A 40 14.32 28.44 -12.69
C LEU A 40 14.68 28.15 -11.24
N TYR A 41 15.59 27.22 -11.02
CA TYR A 41 16.05 26.85 -9.67
C TYR A 41 16.77 28.02 -8.97
N ALA A 42 17.63 28.76 -9.69
CA ALA A 42 18.31 29.92 -9.14
C ALA A 42 17.31 31.00 -8.72
N PHE A 43 16.28 31.24 -9.53
CA PHE A 43 15.19 32.18 -9.21
C PHE A 43 14.45 31.78 -7.92
N ALA A 44 13.95 30.52 -7.86
CA ALA A 44 13.24 30.02 -6.69
C ALA A 44 14.11 30.07 -5.43
N ARG A 45 15.40 29.73 -5.56
CA ARG A 45 16.33 29.76 -4.42
C ARG A 45 16.64 31.19 -3.94
N LEU A 46 16.76 32.14 -4.83
CA LEU A 46 16.95 33.53 -4.44
C LEU A 46 15.72 34.11 -3.76
N ALA A 47 14.50 33.70 -4.16
CA ALA A 47 13.27 34.08 -3.49
C ALA A 47 13.24 33.54 -2.04
N ASP A 48 13.55 32.26 -1.85
CA ASP A 48 13.64 31.59 -0.55
C ASP A 48 14.71 32.24 0.36
N ASP A 49 15.94 32.42 -0.15
CA ASP A 49 17.04 33.07 0.61
C ASP A 49 16.74 34.52 1.00
N ALA A 50 15.94 35.26 0.21
CA ALA A 50 15.57 36.65 0.50
C ALA A 50 14.58 36.75 1.68
N THR A 51 13.77 35.73 1.91
CA THR A 51 12.84 35.66 3.05
C THR A 51 13.51 35.18 4.33
N ASP A 52 14.40 34.19 4.23
CA ASP A 52 15.15 33.65 5.38
C ASP A 52 16.08 34.71 6.02
N ALA A 53 16.51 35.73 5.27
CA ALA A 53 17.34 36.84 5.81
C ALA A 53 16.58 37.76 6.78
N ASN A 54 15.24 37.71 6.81
CA ASN A 54 14.40 38.48 7.72
C ASN A 54 14.12 37.78 9.08
N ASP A 55 14.42 36.47 9.20
CA ASP A 55 14.22 35.68 10.42
C ASP A 55 15.38 35.88 11.44
N THR A 56 15.56 37.08 11.98
CA THR A 56 16.38 37.27 13.17
C THR A 56 15.56 36.97 14.42
N PHE A 57 15.41 35.69 14.76
CA PHE A 57 14.94 35.31 16.09
C PHE A 57 16.13 35.31 17.08
N ASP A 58 15.99 36.16 18.08
CA ASP A 58 16.95 36.46 19.17
C ASP A 58 17.33 35.17 19.91
N GLY A 59 18.59 34.77 19.89
CA GLY A 59 19.13 33.86 20.91
C GLY A 59 19.98 32.67 20.50
N MET A 60 20.24 32.37 19.20
CA MET A 60 21.21 31.33 18.86
C MET A 60 22.09 31.74 17.68
N GLN A 61 23.36 31.95 17.92
CA GLN A 61 24.37 32.27 16.91
C GLN A 61 24.55 31.07 15.97
N THR A 62 23.80 31.07 14.86
CA THR A 62 24.24 30.37 13.64
C THR A 62 25.16 31.33 12.91
N THR A 63 26.36 30.89 12.56
CA THR A 63 27.40 31.69 11.88
C THR A 63 26.80 32.48 10.72
N PRO A 64 26.85 33.81 10.74
CA PRO A 64 26.32 34.64 9.67
C PRO A 64 27.12 34.37 8.39
N ASN A 65 26.41 34.08 7.32
CA ASN A 65 26.99 33.99 6.00
C ASN A 65 27.41 35.45 5.59
N HIS A 66 28.65 35.79 5.74
CA HIS A 66 29.25 37.16 5.66
C HIS A 66 29.18 37.80 4.27
N ASN A 67 28.31 37.33 3.34
CA ASN A 67 28.16 37.91 2.00
C ASN A 67 26.70 38.30 1.65
N ALA A 68 25.83 38.44 2.61
CA ALA A 68 24.54 39.08 2.36
C ALA A 68 24.79 40.60 2.31
N THR A 69 24.76 41.19 1.12
CA THR A 69 24.82 42.62 0.92
C THR A 69 23.67 43.33 1.57
N ALA A 70 23.86 44.55 2.06
CA ALA A 70 22.85 45.35 2.78
C ALA A 70 21.48 45.52 2.04
N ASP A 71 21.41 45.23 0.76
CA ASP A 71 20.20 45.33 -0.10
C ASP A 71 19.25 44.13 0.02
N ALA A 72 19.68 43.02 0.66
CA ALA A 72 18.78 41.86 0.90
C ALA A 72 17.85 42.08 2.12
N LYS A 73 17.90 43.23 2.76
CA LYS A 73 17.23 43.49 4.05
C LYS A 73 15.73 43.82 3.99
N ALA A 74 15.14 43.91 2.81
CA ALA A 74 13.69 44.14 2.72
C ALA A 74 13.08 43.28 1.64
N TRP A 75 12.62 42.07 2.00
CA TRP A 75 11.71 41.33 1.13
C TRP A 75 10.52 42.21 0.78
N ASN A 76 10.17 42.25 -0.50
CA ASN A 76 9.00 42.97 -1.01
C ASN A 76 8.45 42.21 -2.22
N ALA A 77 7.40 41.43 -2.01
CA ALA A 77 6.76 40.62 -3.04
C ALA A 77 6.35 41.47 -4.27
N SER A 78 5.84 42.69 -4.06
CA SER A 78 5.44 43.58 -5.15
C SER A 78 6.60 43.94 -6.09
N ARG A 79 7.82 44.14 -5.57
CA ARG A 79 9.02 44.35 -6.41
C ARG A 79 9.40 43.12 -7.23
N TRP A 80 9.26 41.92 -6.64
CA TRP A 80 9.52 40.68 -7.34
C TRP A 80 8.49 40.44 -8.45
N HIS A 81 7.22 40.73 -8.20
CA HIS A 81 6.17 40.67 -9.21
C HIS A 81 6.43 41.64 -10.36
N GLN A 82 6.78 42.89 -10.09
CA GLN A 82 7.16 43.87 -11.11
C GLN A 82 8.38 43.43 -11.92
N TRP A 83 9.37 42.81 -11.28
CA TRP A 83 10.54 42.32 -11.99
C TRP A 83 10.19 41.14 -12.91
N ILE A 84 9.28 40.25 -12.51
CA ILE A 84 8.77 39.14 -13.35
C ILE A 84 8.03 39.73 -14.58
N ASP A 85 7.18 40.74 -14.41
CA ASP A 85 6.45 41.36 -15.50
C ASP A 85 7.39 41.94 -16.57
N GLN A 86 8.54 42.48 -16.18
CA GLN A 86 9.57 42.98 -17.07
C GLN A 86 10.30 41.88 -17.86
N LEU A 87 10.29 40.61 -17.43
CA LEU A 87 10.87 39.49 -18.18
C LEU A 87 10.04 39.16 -19.44
N ALA A 88 8.72 39.37 -19.38
CA ALA A 88 7.80 39.04 -20.47
C ALA A 88 7.75 40.12 -21.58
N SER A 89 8.14 41.37 -21.29
CA SER A 89 8.00 42.52 -22.20
C SER A 89 9.29 43.35 -22.27
N PRO A 90 10.31 42.89 -23.00
CA PRO A 90 11.60 43.58 -23.08
C PRO A 90 11.54 45.00 -23.72
N ASP A 91 10.50 45.26 -24.55
CA ASP A 91 10.37 46.55 -25.27
C ASP A 91 9.88 47.73 -24.41
N ASN A 92 9.32 47.48 -23.24
CA ASN A 92 8.83 48.54 -22.35
C ASN A 92 9.88 49.06 -21.34
N ALA A 93 11.09 48.50 -21.34
CA ALA A 93 12.15 48.87 -20.36
C ALA A 93 12.83 50.21 -20.64
N SER A 94 12.53 50.93 -21.73
CA SER A 94 13.26 52.11 -22.15
C SER A 94 12.57 53.47 -21.94
N GLN A 95 11.39 53.53 -21.29
CA GLN A 95 10.66 54.79 -21.20
C GLN A 95 10.30 55.31 -19.81
N ASP A 96 10.63 54.66 -18.72
CA ASP A 96 10.32 55.17 -17.39
C ASP A 96 11.58 55.31 -16.49
N GLU A 97 12.41 56.30 -16.77
CA GLU A 97 13.57 56.70 -15.93
C GLU A 97 13.19 57.31 -14.57
N SER A 98 11.90 57.42 -14.26
CA SER A 98 11.39 58.09 -13.06
C SER A 98 11.23 57.22 -11.84
N ILE A 99 11.28 55.85 -11.98
CA ILE A 99 11.26 54.95 -10.85
C ILE A 99 12.70 54.52 -10.53
N GLY A 100 13.27 55.10 -9.46
CA GLY A 100 14.64 54.89 -9.04
C GLY A 100 15.03 53.41 -9.12
N HIS A 101 16.15 53.15 -9.79
CA HIS A 101 16.77 51.80 -9.92
C HIS A 101 17.05 51.18 -8.54
N SER A 102 16.04 50.59 -7.93
CA SER A 102 16.30 49.60 -6.86
C SER A 102 16.37 48.24 -7.55
N SER A 103 17.41 48.03 -8.36
CA SER A 103 17.82 46.76 -8.88
C SER A 103 18.04 45.82 -7.67
N LEU A 104 17.45 44.61 -7.71
CA LEU A 104 17.86 43.54 -6.83
C LEU A 104 19.10 42.92 -7.48
N PRO A 105 20.37 43.27 -7.06
CA PRO A 105 21.57 42.88 -7.80
C PRO A 105 21.70 41.35 -7.97
N CYS A 106 21.15 40.59 -7.06
CA CYS A 106 21.11 39.13 -7.13
C CYS A 106 20.24 38.64 -8.30
N LEU A 107 19.08 39.25 -8.59
CA LEU A 107 18.20 38.91 -9.69
C LEU A 107 18.76 39.35 -11.03
N GLU A 108 19.45 40.48 -11.10
CA GLU A 108 20.05 40.96 -12.33
C GLU A 108 21.09 39.99 -12.90
N SER A 109 21.81 39.28 -12.04
CA SER A 109 22.80 38.29 -12.48
C SER A 109 22.19 37.10 -13.20
N ILE A 110 20.91 36.77 -12.93
CA ILE A 110 20.18 35.64 -13.57
C ILE A 110 19.16 36.08 -14.60
N ARG A 111 18.95 37.40 -14.79
CA ARG A 111 17.89 37.98 -15.65
C ARG A 111 17.90 37.40 -17.05
N LEU A 112 19.02 37.48 -17.75
CA LEU A 112 19.10 37.03 -19.14
C LEU A 112 18.88 35.53 -19.31
N ALA A 113 19.39 34.72 -18.40
CA ALA A 113 19.20 33.28 -18.44
C ALA A 113 17.73 32.88 -18.16
N LEU A 114 17.06 33.56 -17.22
CA LEU A 114 15.64 33.30 -16.96
C LEU A 114 14.76 33.81 -18.09
N GLN A 115 15.06 34.97 -18.65
CA GLN A 115 14.35 35.54 -19.80
C GLN A 115 14.48 34.64 -21.03
N ASP A 116 15.68 34.13 -21.34
CA ASP A 116 15.91 33.15 -22.40
C ASP A 116 15.06 31.89 -22.17
N SER A 117 15.00 31.41 -20.91
CA SER A 117 14.19 30.24 -20.54
C SER A 117 12.69 30.49 -20.69
N VAL A 118 12.19 31.68 -20.32
CA VAL A 118 10.78 32.10 -20.52
C VAL A 118 10.41 32.11 -22.00
N GLN A 119 11.26 32.68 -22.83
CA GLN A 119 11.03 32.80 -24.28
C GLN A 119 11.15 31.45 -24.98
N GLN A 120 12.20 30.65 -24.69
CA GLN A 120 12.47 29.42 -25.38
C GLN A 120 11.47 28.30 -25.02
N PHE A 121 11.06 28.20 -23.76
CA PHE A 121 10.20 27.14 -23.27
C PHE A 121 8.76 27.56 -22.99
N ALA A 122 8.39 28.79 -23.31
CA ALA A 122 7.08 29.37 -22.99
C ALA A 122 6.72 29.18 -21.51
N LEU A 123 7.69 29.46 -20.63
CA LEU A 123 7.50 29.34 -19.17
C LEU A 123 6.36 30.28 -18.75
N PRO A 124 5.32 29.76 -18.06
CA PRO A 124 4.22 30.63 -17.63
C PRO A 124 4.67 31.65 -16.61
N GLY A 125 4.53 32.96 -16.91
CA GLY A 125 4.82 34.01 -15.94
C GLY A 125 4.03 33.87 -14.64
N SER A 126 2.76 33.40 -14.74
CA SER A 126 1.93 33.10 -13.59
C SER A 126 2.60 32.12 -12.61
N ALA A 127 3.32 31.12 -13.11
CA ALA A 127 4.04 30.17 -12.23
C ALA A 127 5.16 30.85 -11.44
N LEU A 128 5.86 31.83 -12.03
CA LEU A 128 6.87 32.62 -11.34
C LEU A 128 6.24 33.54 -10.28
N HIS A 129 5.08 34.15 -10.59
CA HIS A 129 4.32 34.94 -9.62
C HIS A 129 3.83 34.09 -8.46
N ASP A 130 3.32 32.88 -8.73
CA ASP A 130 2.84 31.97 -7.71
C ASP A 130 3.98 31.52 -6.75
N ILE A 131 5.20 31.27 -7.27
CA ILE A 131 6.39 30.99 -6.47
C ILE A 131 6.68 32.12 -5.48
N VAL A 132 6.65 33.36 -5.96
CA VAL A 132 6.88 34.55 -5.11
C VAL A 132 5.78 34.69 -4.06
N SER A 133 4.51 34.51 -4.45
CA SER A 133 3.37 34.55 -3.53
C SER A 133 3.44 33.46 -2.45
N GLY A 134 3.94 32.27 -2.83
CA GLY A 134 4.12 31.17 -1.89
C GLY A 134 5.18 31.44 -0.85
N VAL A 135 6.31 31.98 -1.27
CA VAL A 135 7.41 32.38 -0.38
C VAL A 135 7.00 33.56 0.53
N ASP A 136 6.16 34.47 0.04
CA ASP A 136 5.65 35.62 0.81
C ASP A 136 4.81 35.18 2.01
N ILE A 137 4.06 34.07 1.93
CA ILE A 137 3.29 33.52 3.06
C ILE A 137 4.18 33.27 4.26
N ASP A 138 5.40 32.80 4.06
CA ASP A 138 6.34 32.47 5.12
C ASP A 138 6.93 33.72 5.82
N THR A 139 6.72 34.92 5.26
CA THR A 139 7.25 36.20 5.78
C THR A 139 6.28 36.96 6.70
N VAL A 140 4.98 36.70 6.58
CA VAL A 140 3.91 37.46 7.27
C VAL A 140 3.78 37.09 8.75
N GLY A 141 4.59 36.18 9.26
CA GLY A 141 4.58 35.73 10.66
C GLY A 141 4.48 34.22 10.78
N PRO A 142 4.26 33.68 11.98
CA PRO A 142 4.20 32.24 12.18
C PRO A 142 3.02 31.63 11.40
N VAL A 143 3.33 30.78 10.42
CA VAL A 143 2.33 30.13 9.58
C VAL A 143 1.37 29.29 10.41
N ARG A 144 0.08 29.54 10.26
CA ARG A 144 -1.03 28.80 10.86
C ARG A 144 -2.14 28.63 9.85
N LEU A 145 -2.41 27.40 9.47
CA LEU A 145 -3.45 27.06 8.51
C LEU A 145 -4.65 26.49 9.27
N ASP A 146 -5.85 26.91 8.92
CA ASP A 146 -7.06 26.49 9.60
C ASP A 146 -7.67 25.23 8.98
N SER A 147 -7.60 25.09 7.64
CA SER A 147 -8.26 24.01 6.89
C SER A 147 -7.32 23.29 5.91
N TRP A 148 -7.78 22.14 5.44
CA TRP A 148 -7.08 21.38 4.41
C TRP A 148 -6.94 22.15 3.10
N GLU A 149 -7.96 22.91 2.74
CA GLU A 149 -7.97 23.74 1.53
C GLU A 149 -6.85 24.80 1.56
N GLN A 150 -6.62 25.44 2.71
CA GLN A 150 -5.51 26.38 2.89
C GLN A 150 -4.15 25.66 2.79
N THR A 151 -4.02 24.42 3.31
CA THR A 151 -2.79 23.63 3.12
C THR A 151 -2.58 23.27 1.66
N GLN A 152 -3.63 22.92 0.93
CA GLN A 152 -3.53 22.64 -0.50
C GLN A 152 -3.14 23.91 -1.29
N GLU A 153 -3.71 25.06 -0.99
CA GLU A 153 -3.34 26.33 -1.59
C GLU A 153 -1.88 26.68 -1.33
N TYR A 154 -1.41 26.52 -0.09
CA TYR A 154 0.00 26.68 0.24
C TYR A 154 0.88 25.72 -0.58
N CYS A 155 0.55 24.41 -0.62
CA CYS A 155 1.28 23.44 -1.43
C CYS A 155 1.27 23.81 -2.93
N TYR A 156 0.17 24.35 -3.42
CA TYR A 156 0.07 24.84 -4.80
C TYR A 156 1.09 25.94 -5.05
N LEU A 157 1.11 26.99 -4.23
CA LEU A 157 1.97 28.15 -4.41
C LEU A 157 3.47 27.80 -4.30
N VAL A 158 3.87 27.00 -3.32
CA VAL A 158 5.31 26.73 -3.04
C VAL A 158 5.90 25.57 -3.84
N ALA A 159 5.07 24.65 -4.36
CA ALA A 159 5.59 23.46 -5.03
C ALA A 159 4.90 23.14 -6.36
N SER A 160 3.57 23.23 -6.46
CA SER A 160 2.88 22.92 -7.70
C SER A 160 3.17 23.95 -8.79
N SER A 161 3.32 25.22 -8.47
CA SER A 161 3.76 26.29 -9.37
C SER A 161 5.13 25.97 -9.99
N VAL A 162 6.08 25.49 -9.16
CA VAL A 162 7.39 25.00 -9.63
C VAL A 162 7.21 23.80 -10.56
N GLY A 163 6.30 22.88 -10.24
CA GLY A 163 5.97 21.72 -11.08
C GLY A 163 5.45 22.12 -12.47
N VAL A 164 4.59 23.13 -12.53
CA VAL A 164 4.07 23.68 -13.80
C VAL A 164 5.20 24.33 -14.62
N ALA A 165 6.09 25.08 -13.99
CA ALA A 165 7.25 25.64 -14.67
C ALA A 165 8.21 24.54 -15.19
N CYS A 166 8.47 23.50 -14.40
CA CYS A 166 9.25 22.34 -14.84
C CYS A 166 8.60 21.63 -16.02
N LEU A 167 7.29 21.50 -16.02
CA LEU A 167 6.55 20.84 -17.10
C LEU A 167 6.75 21.55 -18.44
N ALA A 168 6.78 22.88 -18.47
CA ALA A 168 7.06 23.66 -19.68
C ALA A 168 8.47 23.36 -20.21
N ILE A 169 9.48 23.28 -19.35
CA ILE A 169 10.86 22.95 -19.72
C ILE A 169 10.98 21.51 -20.23
N TRP A 170 10.23 20.58 -19.65
CA TRP A 170 10.29 19.15 -19.97
C TRP A 170 9.36 18.73 -21.11
N ALA A 171 8.56 19.62 -21.66
CA ALA A 171 7.62 19.32 -22.74
C ALA A 171 8.29 18.58 -23.92
N LYS A 172 7.57 17.62 -24.54
CA LYS A 172 8.06 16.88 -25.71
C LYS A 172 8.40 17.82 -26.85
N THR A 173 7.54 18.80 -27.10
CA THR A 173 7.76 19.88 -28.06
C THR A 173 8.02 21.16 -27.26
N ILE A 174 9.20 21.75 -27.48
CA ILE A 174 9.59 22.99 -26.82
C ILE A 174 8.59 24.12 -27.21
N GLY A 175 8.12 24.85 -26.20
CA GLY A 175 7.15 25.96 -26.40
C GLY A 175 5.70 25.50 -26.56
N ALA A 176 5.41 24.20 -26.63
CA ALA A 176 4.02 23.74 -26.71
C ALA A 176 3.40 23.66 -25.28
N PRO A 177 2.17 24.18 -25.10
CA PRO A 177 1.48 24.09 -23.85
C PRO A 177 1.16 22.62 -23.52
N PRO A 178 1.28 22.17 -22.25
CA PRO A 178 0.87 20.84 -21.84
C PRO A 178 -0.65 20.70 -21.94
N SER A 179 -1.15 19.47 -22.08
CA SER A 179 -2.58 19.20 -21.93
C SER A 179 -3.06 19.55 -20.53
N GLU A 180 -4.33 19.89 -20.35
CA GLU A 180 -4.89 20.22 -19.04
C GLU A 180 -4.75 19.04 -18.06
N GLY A 181 -4.93 17.79 -18.53
CA GLY A 181 -4.72 16.60 -17.72
C GLY A 181 -3.27 16.45 -17.22
N THR A 182 -2.28 16.82 -18.06
CA THR A 182 -0.86 16.80 -17.66
C THR A 182 -0.55 17.94 -16.71
N ARG A 183 -1.15 19.11 -16.91
CA ARG A 183 -1.03 20.25 -15.99
C ARG A 183 -1.60 19.88 -14.62
N GLN A 184 -2.79 19.29 -14.55
CA GLN A 184 -3.38 18.82 -13.29
C GLN A 184 -2.49 17.78 -12.61
N ALA A 185 -1.94 16.82 -13.35
CA ALA A 185 -1.01 15.84 -12.78
C ALA A 185 0.28 16.50 -12.22
N ALA A 186 0.77 17.58 -12.85
CA ALA A 186 1.91 18.33 -12.30
C ALA A 186 1.56 19.05 -10.99
N LEU A 187 0.33 19.57 -10.89
CA LEU A 187 -0.19 20.17 -9.65
C LEU A 187 -0.25 19.12 -8.53
N ASP A 188 -0.82 17.96 -8.80
CA ASP A 188 -0.88 16.85 -7.85
C ASP A 188 0.52 16.41 -7.38
N CYS A 189 1.47 16.31 -8.31
CA CYS A 189 2.85 15.96 -7.99
C CYS A 189 3.50 17.00 -7.06
N GLY A 190 3.25 18.30 -7.29
CA GLY A 190 3.72 19.38 -6.42
C GLY A 190 3.15 19.27 -5.01
N VAL A 191 1.83 19.02 -4.89
CA VAL A 191 1.19 18.76 -3.58
C VAL A 191 1.84 17.57 -2.87
N ALA A 192 2.06 16.44 -3.56
CA ALA A 192 2.69 15.26 -3.00
C ALA A 192 4.11 15.55 -2.46
N PHE A 193 4.91 16.29 -3.23
CA PHE A 193 6.26 16.67 -2.82
C PHE A 193 6.25 17.60 -1.61
N GLN A 194 5.35 18.57 -1.59
CA GLN A 194 5.27 19.52 -0.47
C GLN A 194 4.73 18.87 0.80
N LEU A 195 3.74 18.00 0.72
CA LEU A 195 3.28 17.23 1.87
C LEU A 195 4.42 16.36 2.44
N THR A 196 5.25 15.77 1.59
CA THR A 196 6.44 15.03 2.03
C THR A 196 7.45 15.92 2.73
N ASN A 197 7.68 17.16 2.24
CA ASN A 197 8.52 18.16 2.89
C ASN A 197 7.95 18.56 4.25
N ILE A 198 6.66 18.91 4.32
CA ILE A 198 5.98 19.26 5.56
C ILE A 198 6.14 18.14 6.60
N LEU A 199 5.89 16.89 6.21
CA LEU A 199 6.03 15.74 7.11
C LEU A 199 7.49 15.52 7.56
N ARG A 200 8.46 15.73 6.67
CA ARG A 200 9.88 15.60 6.98
C ARG A 200 10.36 16.65 7.99
N ASP A 201 9.89 17.86 7.83
CA ASP A 201 10.43 19.04 8.52
C ASP A 201 9.58 19.46 9.73
N LEU A 202 8.54 18.70 10.12
CA LEU A 202 7.58 19.01 11.19
C LEU A 202 8.25 19.47 12.50
N ALA A 203 9.31 18.78 12.94
CA ALA A 203 10.01 19.16 14.17
C ALA A 203 10.82 20.45 14.01
N GLU A 204 11.38 20.71 12.84
CA GLU A 204 12.13 21.93 12.54
C GLU A 204 11.17 23.12 12.42
N ASP A 205 10.06 22.94 11.71
CA ASP A 205 9.03 23.96 11.55
C ASP A 205 8.39 24.32 12.90
N ALA A 206 8.08 23.32 13.73
CA ALA A 206 7.58 23.56 15.07
C ALA A 206 8.57 24.37 15.95
N ARG A 207 9.88 24.09 15.84
CA ARG A 207 10.92 24.89 16.52
C ARG A 207 10.98 26.33 16.06
N ARG A 208 10.71 26.57 14.78
CA ARG A 208 10.61 27.91 14.18
C ARG A 208 9.26 28.58 14.43
N GLY A 209 8.36 27.93 15.18
CA GLY A 209 7.03 28.45 15.45
C GLY A 209 6.04 28.28 14.31
N ARG A 210 6.34 27.46 13.27
CA ARG A 210 5.49 27.25 12.08
C ARG A 210 4.72 25.93 12.18
N ILE A 211 3.44 25.91 11.75
CA ILE A 211 2.62 24.71 11.64
C ILE A 211 1.87 24.75 10.32
N TYR A 212 2.25 23.88 9.38
CA TYR A 212 1.63 23.75 8.06
C TYR A 212 0.48 22.72 8.04
N LEU A 213 0.32 21.96 9.14
CA LEU A 213 -0.83 21.06 9.30
C LEU A 213 -2.04 21.85 9.81
N PRO A 214 -3.23 21.69 9.22
CA PRO A 214 -4.42 22.44 9.59
C PRO A 214 -4.80 22.29 11.06
N LYS A 215 -5.20 23.39 11.68
CA LYS A 215 -5.73 23.40 13.03
C LYS A 215 -6.93 22.45 13.18
N GLN A 216 -7.78 22.35 12.16
CA GLN A 216 -8.90 21.40 12.14
C GLN A 216 -8.44 19.94 12.26
N ASP A 217 -7.40 19.55 11.51
CA ASP A 217 -6.88 18.20 11.56
C ASP A 217 -6.14 17.94 12.88
N LEU A 218 -5.34 18.90 13.39
CA LEU A 218 -4.74 18.81 14.72
C LEU A 218 -5.81 18.55 15.78
N GLY A 219 -6.87 19.37 15.80
CA GLY A 219 -7.97 19.22 16.75
C GLY A 219 -8.70 17.89 16.64
N ARG A 220 -8.87 17.36 15.41
CA ARG A 220 -9.48 16.04 15.15
C ARG A 220 -8.70 14.89 15.83
N PHE A 221 -7.38 15.03 15.93
CA PHE A 221 -6.50 14.03 16.56
C PHE A 221 -6.16 14.37 18.02
N GLY A 222 -6.88 15.33 18.63
CA GLY A 222 -6.70 15.72 20.04
C GLY A 222 -5.39 16.47 20.31
N ILE A 223 -4.83 17.14 19.30
CA ILE A 223 -3.55 17.84 19.37
C ILE A 223 -3.80 19.35 19.43
N SER A 224 -3.29 20.05 20.45
CA SER A 224 -3.28 21.50 20.45
C SER A 224 -2.04 22.07 19.75
N SER A 225 -2.20 23.24 19.12
CA SER A 225 -1.09 23.93 18.45
C SER A 225 0.06 24.24 19.42
N GLU A 226 -0.27 24.60 20.66
CA GLU A 226 0.72 24.94 21.70
C GLU A 226 1.56 23.69 22.06
N ARG A 227 0.90 22.55 22.28
CA ARG A 227 1.60 21.28 22.56
C ARG A 227 2.48 20.82 21.39
N TRP A 228 1.99 21.02 20.15
CA TRP A 228 2.77 20.73 18.95
C TRP A 228 4.06 21.54 18.91
N LEU A 229 3.99 22.85 19.18
CA LEU A 229 5.17 23.71 19.20
C LEU A 229 6.13 23.39 20.34
N GLN A 230 5.61 23.09 21.53
CA GLN A 230 6.42 22.65 22.67
C GLN A 230 7.17 21.36 22.36
N MET A 231 6.54 20.43 21.65
CA MET A 231 7.18 19.20 21.20
C MET A 231 8.37 19.47 20.25
N GLY A 232 8.25 20.45 19.36
CA GLY A 232 9.35 20.87 18.49
C GLY A 232 10.54 21.44 19.27
N GLN A 233 10.28 22.19 20.35
CA GLN A 233 11.31 22.79 21.20
C GLN A 233 12.01 21.76 22.10
N HIS A 234 11.25 20.83 22.68
CA HIS A 234 11.74 19.84 23.63
C HIS A 234 11.23 18.43 23.31
N PRO A 235 11.71 17.78 22.23
CA PRO A 235 11.28 16.45 21.85
C PRO A 235 11.69 15.44 22.92
N SER A 236 10.71 14.76 23.52
CA SER A 236 10.93 13.65 24.44
C SER A 236 9.92 12.54 24.20
N VAL A 237 10.31 11.29 24.51
CA VAL A 237 9.40 10.13 24.35
C VAL A 237 8.16 10.28 25.24
N PHE A 238 8.30 10.89 26.41
CA PHE A 238 7.21 11.13 27.35
C PHE A 238 6.21 12.17 26.77
N ALA A 239 6.71 13.26 26.20
CA ALA A 239 5.88 14.28 25.56
C ALA A 239 5.15 13.74 24.31
N LEU A 240 5.74 12.78 23.58
CA LEU A 240 5.08 12.12 22.45
C LEU A 240 3.83 11.33 22.85
N ASN A 241 3.85 10.67 23.99
CA ASN A 241 2.69 9.90 24.47
C ASN A 241 1.53 10.80 24.93
N GLU A 242 1.82 12.07 25.24
CA GLU A 242 0.83 13.07 25.65
C GLU A 242 0.34 13.96 24.50
N LEU A 243 0.92 13.82 23.30
CA LEU A 243 0.65 14.69 22.15
C LEU A 243 -0.70 14.40 21.46
N GLY A 244 -1.53 13.50 21.97
CA GLY A 244 -2.72 13.03 21.28
C GLY A 244 -2.38 11.96 20.22
N ASP A 245 -3.31 11.68 19.29
CA ASP A 245 -3.05 10.70 18.22
C ASP A 245 -2.25 11.30 17.05
N TRP A 246 -1.04 11.75 17.35
CA TRP A 246 -0.14 12.32 16.35
C TRP A 246 0.25 11.29 15.27
N ARG A 247 0.29 9.97 15.58
CA ARG A 247 0.56 8.92 14.59
C ARG A 247 -0.57 8.81 13.58
N GLY A 248 -1.82 8.87 14.03
CA GLY A 248 -3.01 8.93 13.17
C GLY A 248 -2.99 10.15 12.26
N LEU A 249 -2.59 11.31 12.80
CA LEU A 249 -2.42 12.53 12.00
C LEU A 249 -1.35 12.35 10.91
N ILE A 250 -0.16 11.84 11.25
CA ILE A 250 0.89 11.58 10.25
C ILE A 250 0.41 10.60 9.20
N ARG A 251 -0.25 9.53 9.58
CA ARG A 251 -0.83 8.53 8.65
C ARG A 251 -1.78 9.19 7.66
N LEU A 252 -2.71 10.03 8.11
CA LEU A 252 -3.63 10.77 7.24
C LEU A 252 -2.87 11.55 6.16
N TYR A 253 -1.79 12.24 6.54
CA TYR A 253 -1.01 13.04 5.59
C TYR A 253 -0.14 12.21 4.67
N VAL A 254 0.36 11.07 5.13
CA VAL A 254 1.04 10.07 4.29
C VAL A 254 0.09 9.52 3.24
N GLU A 255 -1.13 9.17 3.60
CA GLU A 255 -2.17 8.68 2.68
C GLU A 255 -2.55 9.74 1.64
N ARG A 256 -2.77 10.99 2.08
CA ARG A 256 -2.99 12.13 1.17
C ARG A 256 -1.83 12.29 0.18
N ALA A 257 -0.60 12.25 0.67
CA ALA A 257 0.58 12.35 -0.19
C ALA A 257 0.66 11.19 -1.20
N HIS A 258 0.40 9.95 -0.79
CA HIS A 258 0.36 8.80 -1.71
C HIS A 258 -0.69 8.96 -2.80
N ALA A 259 -1.90 9.41 -2.47
CA ALA A 259 -2.94 9.66 -3.47
C ALA A 259 -2.49 10.68 -4.52
N HIS A 260 -1.88 11.78 -4.09
CA HIS A 260 -1.32 12.79 -4.99
C HIS A 260 -0.11 12.29 -5.79
N TYR A 261 0.74 11.40 -5.23
CA TYR A 261 1.81 10.74 -5.99
C TYR A 261 1.27 9.89 -7.14
N GLU A 262 0.22 9.11 -6.91
CA GLU A 262 -0.38 8.27 -7.96
C GLU A 262 -0.99 9.12 -9.10
N LEU A 263 -1.64 10.23 -8.77
CA LEU A 263 -2.17 11.17 -9.76
C LEU A 263 -1.03 11.88 -10.51
N GLY A 264 -0.01 12.34 -9.78
CA GLY A 264 1.13 13.09 -10.31
C GLY A 264 2.02 12.28 -11.25
N TRP A 265 2.02 10.95 -11.14
CA TRP A 265 2.82 10.08 -12.02
C TRP A 265 2.48 10.23 -13.51
N ARG A 266 1.29 10.65 -13.84
CA ARG A 266 0.81 10.85 -15.24
C ARG A 266 1.69 11.83 -16.03
N VAL A 267 2.35 12.77 -15.37
CA VAL A 267 3.32 13.69 -16.01
C VAL A 267 4.36 12.93 -16.83
N ALA A 268 4.83 11.77 -16.37
CA ALA A 268 5.86 11.01 -17.06
C ALA A 268 5.51 10.62 -18.50
N GLY A 269 4.21 10.47 -18.83
CA GLY A 269 3.74 10.11 -20.17
C GLY A 269 3.88 11.21 -21.22
N GLU A 270 3.87 12.46 -20.77
CA GLU A 270 3.69 13.62 -21.65
C GLU A 270 4.96 14.46 -21.84
N ILE A 271 6.05 14.17 -21.12
CA ILE A 271 7.30 14.92 -21.16
C ILE A 271 8.38 14.24 -22.00
N ALA A 272 9.41 14.98 -22.37
CA ALA A 272 10.55 14.50 -23.17
C ALA A 272 11.36 13.43 -22.43
N PRO A 273 12.07 12.53 -23.12
CA PRO A 273 12.79 11.42 -22.49
C PRO A 273 13.83 11.81 -21.43
N ASP A 274 14.50 12.94 -21.57
CA ASP A 274 15.44 13.48 -20.59
C ASP A 274 14.71 14.07 -19.38
N GLY A 275 13.58 14.77 -19.62
CA GLY A 275 12.67 15.21 -18.57
C GLY A 275 12.06 14.04 -17.79
N GLN A 276 11.68 12.95 -18.48
CA GLN A 276 11.18 11.71 -17.83
C GLN A 276 12.21 11.13 -16.87
N ARG A 277 13.49 11.10 -17.23
CA ARG A 277 14.57 10.61 -16.36
C ARG A 277 14.68 11.44 -15.08
N MET A 278 14.69 12.75 -15.24
CA MET A 278 14.79 13.66 -14.10
C MET A 278 13.55 13.57 -13.22
N PHE A 279 12.37 13.67 -13.80
CA PHE A 279 11.09 13.55 -13.07
C PHE A 279 11.01 12.23 -12.30
N SER A 280 11.30 11.11 -12.95
CA SER A 280 11.28 9.78 -12.33
C SER A 280 12.26 9.68 -11.15
N LEU A 281 13.48 10.22 -11.28
CA LEU A 281 14.45 10.24 -10.19
C LEU A 281 13.95 11.08 -8.99
N MET A 282 13.38 12.27 -9.25
CA MET A 282 12.78 13.12 -8.22
C MET A 282 11.63 12.40 -7.52
N TRP A 283 10.69 11.87 -8.29
CA TRP A 283 9.51 11.17 -7.79
C TRP A 283 9.87 9.97 -6.90
N HIS A 284 10.81 9.12 -7.34
CA HIS A 284 11.25 7.98 -6.54
C HIS A 284 12.01 8.42 -5.28
N THR A 285 12.81 9.48 -5.37
CA THR A 285 13.56 9.99 -4.20
C THR A 285 12.63 10.52 -3.12
N TYR A 286 11.62 11.29 -3.51
CA TYR A 286 10.64 11.84 -2.56
C TYR A 286 9.68 10.78 -2.03
N ARG A 287 9.25 9.85 -2.86
CA ARG A 287 8.44 8.72 -2.41
C ARG A 287 9.19 7.81 -1.45
N GLU A 288 10.48 7.57 -1.66
CA GLU A 288 11.33 6.85 -0.71
C GLU A 288 11.38 7.55 0.64
N LEU A 289 11.47 8.89 0.63
CA LEU A 289 11.45 9.69 1.84
C LEU A 289 10.10 9.56 2.58
N LEU A 290 8.99 9.65 1.85
CA LEU A 290 7.66 9.45 2.42
C LEU A 290 7.51 8.06 3.02
N MET A 291 7.98 7.01 2.35
CA MET A 291 7.96 5.64 2.85
C MET A 291 8.78 5.46 4.13
N GLN A 292 9.90 6.18 4.29
CA GLN A 292 10.68 6.15 5.55
C GLN A 292 9.90 6.79 6.69
N ILE A 293 9.20 7.89 6.43
CA ILE A 293 8.30 8.53 7.41
C ILE A 293 7.16 7.60 7.80
N GLU A 294 6.53 6.95 6.83
CA GLU A 294 5.47 5.99 7.05
C GLU A 294 5.91 4.79 7.91
N GLN A 295 7.10 4.26 7.64
CA GLN A 295 7.64 3.09 8.35
C GLN A 295 8.09 3.39 9.78
N ALA A 296 8.55 4.61 10.05
CA ALA A 296 9.08 5.02 11.34
C ALA A 296 8.76 6.50 11.62
N PRO A 297 7.49 6.84 11.87
CA PRO A 297 7.06 8.23 12.06
C PRO A 297 7.76 8.92 13.25
N GLU A 298 8.26 8.17 14.21
CA GLU A 298 9.05 8.70 15.34
C GLU A 298 10.33 9.41 14.90
N CYS A 299 10.90 9.03 13.77
CA CYS A 299 12.12 9.65 13.23
C CYS A 299 11.95 11.16 12.95
N ILE A 300 10.72 11.62 12.71
CA ILE A 300 10.40 13.04 12.51
C ILE A 300 10.88 13.89 13.68
N TRP A 301 10.72 13.37 14.90
CA TRP A 301 11.06 14.06 16.15
C TRP A 301 12.53 13.87 16.58
N GLN A 302 13.23 12.90 16.00
CA GLN A 302 14.62 12.56 16.35
C GLN A 302 15.67 13.32 15.54
N GLY A 303 15.27 13.92 14.41
CA GLY A 303 16.17 14.68 13.54
C GLY A 303 15.71 14.68 12.08
N ARG A 304 16.48 15.33 11.22
CA ARG A 304 16.13 15.47 9.80
C ARG A 304 16.21 14.12 9.07
N ILE A 305 15.10 13.67 8.57
CA ILE A 305 15.00 12.44 7.76
C ILE A 305 15.58 12.73 6.36
N GLY A 306 16.36 11.79 5.83
CA GLY A 306 16.96 11.94 4.51
C GLY A 306 17.35 10.64 3.85
N VAL A 307 17.25 10.59 2.54
CA VAL A 307 17.71 9.43 1.77
C VAL A 307 19.24 9.38 1.81
N SER A 308 19.81 8.23 2.19
CA SER A 308 21.27 8.06 2.30
C SER A 308 21.96 8.29 0.95
N SER A 309 23.23 8.76 0.99
CA SER A 309 24.02 9.01 -0.23
C SER A 309 24.19 7.75 -1.09
N VAL A 310 24.32 6.58 -0.48
CA VAL A 310 24.39 5.29 -1.17
C VAL A 310 23.08 5.02 -1.92
N ARG A 311 21.93 5.24 -1.26
CA ARG A 311 20.62 5.04 -1.87
C ARG A 311 20.34 6.02 -3.00
N LYS A 312 20.77 7.29 -2.85
CA LYS A 312 20.71 8.29 -3.93
C LYS A 312 21.53 7.88 -5.15
N CYS A 313 22.76 7.36 -4.92
CA CYS A 313 23.59 6.83 -6.01
C CYS A 313 22.95 5.60 -6.70
N GLN A 314 22.31 4.71 -5.93
CA GLN A 314 21.58 3.56 -6.48
C GLN A 314 20.39 4.01 -7.34
N LEU A 315 19.58 4.97 -6.84
CA LEU A 315 18.46 5.53 -7.60
C LEU A 315 18.98 6.18 -8.89
N LEU A 316 20.04 6.97 -8.83
CA LEU A 316 20.64 7.59 -10.00
C LEU A 316 21.16 6.55 -11.00
N ALA A 317 21.88 5.52 -10.53
CA ALA A 317 22.42 4.46 -11.38
C ALA A 317 21.31 3.68 -12.08
N ASN A 318 20.23 3.37 -11.38
CA ASN A 318 19.04 2.70 -11.96
C ASN A 318 18.40 3.53 -13.08
N HIS A 319 18.41 4.87 -12.98
CA HIS A 319 17.84 5.76 -14.00
C HIS A 319 18.77 6.04 -15.18
N ILE A 320 20.09 5.88 -14.98
CA ILE A 320 21.09 5.99 -16.07
C ILE A 320 21.20 4.68 -16.84
N ALA A 321 21.22 3.54 -16.16
CA ALA A 321 21.51 2.23 -16.74
C ALA A 321 20.34 1.61 -17.54
N THR A 322 19.11 2.13 -17.45
CA THR A 322 17.91 1.56 -18.07
C THR A 322 17.17 2.51 -19.02
N PRO A 323 17.70 2.77 -20.21
CA PRO A 323 16.95 3.53 -21.23
C PRO A 323 15.63 2.85 -21.67
N LEU A 324 15.48 1.54 -21.44
CA LEU A 324 14.27 0.76 -21.75
C LEU A 324 13.14 0.92 -20.71
N PHE A 325 13.44 1.35 -19.50
CA PHE A 325 12.44 1.60 -18.46
C PHE A 325 11.51 2.77 -18.77
N GLN A 326 11.96 3.68 -19.63
CA GLN A 326 11.27 4.93 -19.94
C GLN A 326 10.03 4.77 -20.82
N LYS A 327 10.06 3.82 -21.76
CA LYS A 327 8.91 3.55 -22.63
C LYS A 327 7.75 2.88 -21.87
N GLN A 328 8.05 2.27 -20.72
CA GLN A 328 7.11 1.47 -19.94
C GLN A 328 6.32 2.28 -18.88
N LEU A 329 6.84 3.41 -18.42
CA LEU A 329 6.21 4.19 -17.34
C LEU A 329 5.12 5.15 -17.84
N ALA A 330 5.19 5.51 -19.11
CA ALA A 330 4.33 6.54 -19.70
C ALA A 330 2.88 6.12 -20.00
N ASN A 331 2.57 4.82 -20.06
CA ASN A 331 1.28 4.33 -20.59
C ASN A 331 0.36 3.65 -19.56
N ASN A 332 0.61 3.72 -18.26
CA ASN A 332 -0.10 2.91 -17.26
C ASN A 332 -0.80 3.71 -16.16
N ALA A 333 -1.46 4.82 -16.49
CA ALA A 333 -2.54 5.29 -15.64
C ALA A 333 -3.85 4.69 -16.19
N PRO A 334 -4.62 3.92 -15.41
CA PRO A 334 -5.98 3.64 -15.79
C PRO A 334 -6.69 4.99 -15.90
N LEU A 335 -7.43 5.20 -16.99
CA LEU A 335 -8.41 6.27 -17.08
C LEU A 335 -9.41 6.04 -15.94
N MET A 336 -9.14 6.65 -14.81
CA MET A 336 -10.18 6.81 -13.80
C MET A 336 -11.18 7.79 -14.42
N ALA A 337 -12.42 7.35 -14.52
CA ALA A 337 -13.54 8.25 -14.83
C ALA A 337 -13.43 9.49 -13.92
N GLU A 338 -13.73 10.67 -14.47
CA GLU A 338 -13.80 11.89 -13.68
C GLU A 338 -14.56 11.61 -12.39
N PRO A 339 -14.12 12.11 -11.24
CA PRO A 339 -14.89 11.96 -10.02
C PRO A 339 -16.23 12.66 -10.26
N VAL A 340 -17.27 11.86 -10.49
CA VAL A 340 -18.65 12.33 -10.44
C VAL A 340 -18.77 13.01 -9.07
N ALA A 341 -19.20 14.27 -9.07
CA ALA A 341 -19.45 15.01 -7.84
C ALA A 341 -20.49 14.23 -7.02
N VAL A 342 -20.03 13.39 -6.12
CA VAL A 342 -20.88 12.55 -5.26
C VAL A 342 -21.63 13.53 -4.35
N LYS A 343 -22.96 13.63 -4.52
CA LYS A 343 -23.83 14.32 -3.59
C LYS A 343 -23.62 13.68 -2.21
N ARG A 344 -22.86 14.34 -1.32
CA ARG A 344 -22.62 13.82 0.03
C ARG A 344 -23.90 13.90 0.84
N THR A 345 -24.30 12.79 1.42
CA THR A 345 -25.40 12.72 2.35
C THR A 345 -24.95 13.30 3.71
N PRO A 346 -25.73 14.20 4.36
CA PRO A 346 -25.36 14.67 5.68
C PRO A 346 -25.22 13.49 6.66
N TRP A 347 -24.20 13.57 7.54
CA TRP A 347 -24.03 12.59 8.60
C TRP A 347 -25.29 12.58 9.49
N PRO A 348 -25.92 11.42 9.78
CA PRO A 348 -27.11 11.34 10.59
C PRO A 348 -26.90 11.96 11.99
N LYS A 349 -27.90 12.68 12.50
CA LYS A 349 -27.78 13.34 13.83
C LYS A 349 -27.53 12.35 14.97
N ASP A 350 -28.12 11.16 14.86
CA ASP A 350 -28.02 10.08 15.86
C ASP A 350 -26.82 9.15 15.63
N GLY A 351 -25.90 9.52 14.72
CA GLY A 351 -24.76 8.73 14.30
C GLY A 351 -25.05 7.85 13.08
N LEU A 352 -24.03 7.57 12.29
CA LEU A 352 -24.12 6.72 11.09
C LEU A 352 -24.20 5.24 11.51
N ARG A 353 -25.32 4.59 11.25
CA ARG A 353 -25.54 3.17 11.56
C ARG A 353 -25.23 2.30 10.33
N VAL A 354 -24.27 1.41 10.46
CA VAL A 354 -23.83 0.54 9.37
C VAL A 354 -23.94 -0.93 9.76
N ALA A 355 -24.63 -1.70 8.93
CA ALA A 355 -24.59 -3.15 9.03
C ALA A 355 -23.43 -3.69 8.18
N VAL A 356 -22.55 -4.47 8.77
CA VAL A 356 -21.49 -5.22 8.08
C VAL A 356 -21.87 -6.69 8.10
N ILE A 357 -22.11 -7.27 6.92
CA ILE A 357 -22.57 -8.66 6.76
C ILE A 357 -21.38 -9.55 6.40
N GLY A 358 -21.05 -10.49 7.28
CA GLY A 358 -19.91 -11.39 7.19
C GLY A 358 -18.73 -10.95 8.05
N ALA A 359 -18.38 -11.78 9.06
CA ALA A 359 -17.25 -11.56 9.95
C ALA A 359 -16.00 -12.34 9.51
N GLY A 360 -15.69 -12.37 8.21
CA GLY A 360 -14.39 -12.70 7.67
C GLY A 360 -13.42 -11.51 7.81
N LEU A 361 -12.13 -11.69 7.46
CA LEU A 361 -11.12 -10.62 7.59
C LEU A 361 -11.52 -9.30 6.94
N ALA A 362 -12.19 -9.35 5.77
CA ALA A 362 -12.66 -8.15 5.09
C ALA A 362 -13.72 -7.40 5.92
N GLY A 363 -14.72 -8.12 6.44
CA GLY A 363 -15.79 -7.51 7.24
C GLY A 363 -15.30 -7.03 8.59
N ILE A 364 -14.42 -7.77 9.25
CA ILE A 364 -13.75 -7.37 10.51
C ILE A 364 -13.00 -6.06 10.29
N ASN A 365 -12.14 -5.99 9.27
CA ASN A 365 -11.35 -4.81 8.99
C ASN A 365 -12.23 -3.60 8.60
N ALA A 366 -13.28 -3.82 7.80
CA ALA A 366 -14.25 -2.79 7.47
C ALA A 366 -14.98 -2.26 8.71
N ALA A 367 -15.43 -3.16 9.60
CA ALA A 367 -16.10 -2.78 10.84
C ALA A 367 -15.20 -1.94 11.75
N MET A 368 -13.93 -2.31 11.90
CA MET A 368 -12.94 -1.55 12.65
C MET A 368 -12.71 -0.17 12.05
N HIS A 369 -12.54 -0.06 10.74
CA HIS A 369 -12.39 1.24 10.05
C HIS A 369 -13.61 2.13 10.23
N LEU A 370 -14.81 1.61 10.10
CA LEU A 370 -16.06 2.35 10.29
C LEU A 370 -16.21 2.84 11.74
N ALA A 371 -15.99 1.95 12.72
CA ALA A 371 -16.11 2.28 14.14
C ALA A 371 -15.09 3.34 14.58
N ARG A 372 -13.82 3.22 14.17
CA ARG A 372 -12.79 4.25 14.42
C ARG A 372 -13.16 5.62 13.83
N ASN A 373 -13.95 5.63 12.79
CA ASN A 373 -14.47 6.84 12.17
C ASN A 373 -15.83 7.26 12.73
N GLY A 374 -16.29 6.70 13.87
CA GLY A 374 -17.47 7.15 14.62
C GLY A 374 -18.79 6.62 14.08
N ALA A 375 -18.80 5.60 13.21
CA ALA A 375 -20.01 4.90 12.84
C ALA A 375 -20.43 3.91 13.94
N GLN A 376 -21.73 3.71 14.10
CA GLN A 376 -22.30 2.66 14.93
C GLN A 376 -22.39 1.40 14.08
N VAL A 377 -21.53 0.42 14.38
CA VAL A 377 -21.37 -0.76 13.54
C VAL A 377 -22.00 -1.99 14.18
N THR A 378 -22.83 -2.68 13.41
CA THR A 378 -23.31 -4.04 13.72
C THR A 378 -22.67 -5.02 12.76
N LEU A 379 -21.79 -5.88 13.26
CA LEU A 379 -21.14 -6.95 12.50
C LEU A 379 -21.92 -8.25 12.66
N ILE A 380 -22.44 -8.78 11.54
CA ILE A 380 -23.37 -9.91 11.50
C ILE A 380 -22.67 -11.10 10.83
N GLU A 381 -22.67 -12.26 11.50
CA GLU A 381 -22.07 -13.50 10.99
C GLU A 381 -23.05 -14.68 11.13
N SER A 382 -23.13 -15.46 10.07
CA SER A 382 -23.99 -16.65 10.02
C SER A 382 -23.52 -17.81 10.89
N LYS A 383 -22.20 -17.90 11.12
CA LYS A 383 -21.58 -18.91 11.97
C LYS A 383 -21.46 -18.44 13.41
N ASN A 384 -21.29 -19.37 14.33
CA ASN A 384 -21.03 -19.05 15.76
C ASN A 384 -19.56 -18.69 16.03
N ARG A 385 -18.81 -18.27 15.02
CA ARG A 385 -17.40 -17.85 15.10
C ARG A 385 -17.07 -16.79 14.06
N ILE A 386 -16.07 -16.00 14.32
CA ILE A 386 -15.54 -15.03 13.37
C ILE A 386 -14.37 -15.59 12.55
N GLY A 387 -13.75 -14.78 11.67
CA GLY A 387 -12.58 -15.15 10.87
C GLY A 387 -12.92 -15.73 9.49
N GLY A 388 -14.15 -16.19 9.27
CA GLY A 388 -14.56 -16.76 7.99
C GLY A 388 -13.77 -18.03 7.62
N ARG A 389 -12.89 -17.93 6.58
CA ARG A 389 -11.98 -19.01 6.17
C ARG A 389 -10.78 -19.16 7.10
N VAL A 390 -10.40 -18.12 7.83
CA VAL A 390 -9.35 -18.13 8.85
C VAL A 390 -9.96 -18.65 10.16
N GLY A 391 -9.73 -19.91 10.49
CA GLY A 391 -10.30 -20.52 11.68
C GLY A 391 -9.92 -21.97 11.87
N SER A 392 -10.38 -22.54 12.98
CA SER A 392 -10.10 -23.90 13.42
C SER A 392 -11.39 -24.71 13.58
N PHE A 393 -11.25 -26.00 13.69
CA PHE A 393 -12.30 -26.92 14.15
C PHE A 393 -11.83 -27.69 15.37
N ILE A 394 -12.75 -28.18 16.18
CA ILE A 394 -12.41 -29.07 17.28
C ILE A 394 -12.27 -30.49 16.74
N ASP A 395 -11.07 -31.07 16.85
CA ASP A 395 -10.87 -32.46 16.50
C ASP A 395 -11.58 -33.39 17.50
N SER A 396 -12.52 -34.18 17.03
CA SER A 396 -13.37 -35.02 17.88
C SER A 396 -12.62 -36.10 18.66
N SER A 397 -11.41 -36.46 18.22
CA SER A 397 -10.61 -37.52 18.86
C SER A 397 -9.68 -36.97 19.93
N SER A 398 -9.17 -35.75 19.78
CA SER A 398 -8.26 -35.13 20.76
C SER A 398 -8.93 -34.05 21.61
N GLY A 399 -10.10 -33.55 21.21
CA GLY A 399 -10.76 -32.38 21.81
C GLY A 399 -10.04 -31.06 21.58
N GLN A 400 -9.00 -31.03 20.75
CA GLN A 400 -8.15 -29.86 20.52
C GLN A 400 -8.62 -29.07 19.29
N ALA A 401 -8.36 -27.75 19.32
CA ALA A 401 -8.54 -26.88 18.17
C ALA A 401 -7.45 -27.13 17.12
N VAL A 402 -7.86 -27.42 15.90
CA VAL A 402 -6.97 -27.65 14.76
C VAL A 402 -7.41 -26.76 13.63
N ASP A 403 -6.48 -26.02 13.04
CA ASP A 403 -6.79 -25.09 11.95
C ASP A 403 -7.26 -25.85 10.71
N TYR A 404 -8.26 -25.34 9.98
CA TYR A 404 -8.73 -25.98 8.75
C TYR A 404 -7.61 -26.21 7.74
N CYS A 405 -6.71 -25.23 7.63
CA CYS A 405 -5.50 -25.26 6.84
C CYS A 405 -4.49 -24.29 7.45
N GLN A 406 -3.20 -24.55 7.29
CA GLN A 406 -2.17 -23.62 7.70
C GLN A 406 -2.28 -22.31 6.94
N HIS A 407 -2.50 -21.23 7.67
CA HIS A 407 -2.45 -19.89 7.12
C HIS A 407 -1.05 -19.32 7.31
N VAL A 408 -0.52 -18.75 6.23
CA VAL A 408 0.80 -18.12 6.24
C VAL A 408 0.66 -16.73 5.64
N GLY A 409 1.07 -15.72 6.37
CA GLY A 409 1.28 -14.38 5.84
C GLY A 409 2.70 -14.23 5.29
N MET A 410 2.94 -13.13 4.61
CA MET A 410 4.29 -12.76 4.17
C MET A 410 4.60 -11.32 4.56
N HIS A 411 5.86 -10.99 4.72
CA HIS A 411 6.26 -9.64 5.11
C HIS A 411 5.92 -8.56 4.04
N CYS A 412 5.64 -8.94 2.81
CA CYS A 412 5.08 -8.04 1.79
C CYS A 412 3.60 -7.70 2.02
N CYS A 413 2.89 -8.46 2.89
CA CYS A 413 1.48 -8.24 3.22
C CYS A 413 1.35 -7.12 4.27
N LYS A 414 1.33 -5.86 3.82
CA LYS A 414 1.34 -4.70 4.73
C LYS A 414 0.03 -4.49 5.46
N ALA A 415 -1.11 -4.73 4.79
CA ALA A 415 -2.41 -4.65 5.44
C ALA A 415 -2.57 -5.70 6.54
N LEU A 416 -2.00 -6.91 6.34
CA LEU A 416 -1.98 -7.93 7.38
C LEU A 416 -1.13 -7.48 8.59
N GLN A 417 0.07 -6.95 8.36
CA GLN A 417 0.93 -6.47 9.45
C GLN A 417 0.24 -5.36 10.25
N GLN A 418 -0.37 -4.39 9.55
CA GLN A 418 -1.11 -3.31 10.19
C GLN A 418 -2.31 -3.84 10.98
N TRP A 419 -3.06 -4.78 10.41
CA TRP A 419 -4.19 -5.40 11.09
C TRP A 419 -3.78 -6.16 12.35
N LEU A 420 -2.64 -6.87 12.32
CA LEU A 420 -2.07 -7.55 13.50
C LEU A 420 -1.68 -6.54 14.60
N GLU A 421 -1.19 -5.36 14.23
CA GLU A 421 -0.91 -4.27 15.17
C GLU A 421 -2.22 -3.68 15.71
N ASP A 422 -3.18 -3.40 14.86
CA ASP A 422 -4.47 -2.81 15.19
C ASP A 422 -5.34 -3.69 16.11
N THR A 423 -5.11 -4.99 16.08
CA THR A 423 -5.80 -5.99 16.93
C THR A 423 -4.93 -6.50 18.08
N ASP A 424 -3.72 -5.97 18.25
CA ASP A 424 -2.72 -6.42 19.25
C ASP A 424 -2.36 -7.91 19.11
N GLN A 425 -2.33 -8.42 17.86
CA GLN A 425 -2.04 -9.83 17.58
C GLN A 425 -0.63 -10.09 17.02
N LYS A 426 0.25 -9.10 17.02
CA LYS A 426 1.61 -9.25 16.48
C LYS A 426 2.41 -10.35 17.19
N SER A 427 2.25 -10.49 18.49
CA SER A 427 2.89 -11.53 19.31
C SER A 427 2.36 -12.94 19.06
N SER A 428 1.17 -13.06 18.46
CA SER A 428 0.56 -14.35 18.09
C SER A 428 1.06 -14.89 16.74
N TRP A 429 2.00 -14.18 16.10
CA TRP A 429 2.61 -14.59 14.85
C TRP A 429 4.13 -14.52 14.94
N THR A 430 4.79 -15.54 14.38
CA THR A 430 6.25 -15.66 14.33
C THR A 430 6.76 -15.33 12.93
N GLU A 431 7.70 -14.38 12.83
CA GLU A 431 8.38 -14.08 11.58
C GLU A 431 9.53 -15.06 11.37
N GLN A 432 9.52 -15.77 10.23
CA GLN A 432 10.57 -16.70 9.82
C GLN A 432 11.35 -16.08 8.64
N ASP A 433 12.63 -15.82 8.83
CA ASP A 433 13.53 -15.12 7.91
C ASP A 433 14.18 -16.01 6.85
N SER A 434 13.84 -17.28 6.82
CA SER A 434 14.42 -18.28 5.93
C SER A 434 13.36 -19.24 5.41
N LEU A 435 13.59 -19.73 4.17
CA LEU A 435 12.78 -20.77 3.54
C LEU A 435 13.52 -22.11 3.61
N HIS A 436 12.81 -23.14 4.04
CA HIS A 436 13.35 -24.51 4.17
C HIS A 436 12.77 -25.40 3.08
N PHE A 437 13.63 -25.81 2.16
CA PHE A 437 13.25 -26.71 1.06
C PHE A 437 13.68 -28.14 1.37
N ALA A 438 12.81 -29.06 0.99
CA ALA A 438 13.14 -30.47 0.97
C ALA A 438 12.95 -31.03 -0.46
N SER A 439 13.92 -31.74 -0.95
CA SER A 439 13.89 -32.35 -2.27
C SER A 439 14.11 -33.86 -2.19
N SER A 440 13.88 -34.58 -3.30
CA SER A 440 14.12 -36.02 -3.39
C SER A 440 15.50 -36.40 -2.84
N HIS A 441 15.61 -37.56 -2.21
CA HIS A 441 16.81 -38.08 -1.54
C HIS A 441 17.18 -37.39 -0.23
N GLY A 442 16.22 -36.81 0.49
CA GLY A 442 16.41 -36.26 1.82
C GLY A 442 17.28 -34.99 1.90
N LYS A 443 17.56 -34.35 0.76
CA LYS A 443 18.36 -33.13 0.75
C LYS A 443 17.54 -31.94 1.27
N ARG A 444 17.95 -31.39 2.40
CA ARG A 444 17.36 -30.22 3.05
C ARG A 444 18.22 -28.99 2.78
N ILE A 445 17.59 -27.90 2.41
CA ILE A 445 18.28 -26.66 2.00
C ILE A 445 17.57 -25.48 2.67
N GLN A 446 18.29 -24.79 3.54
CA GLN A 446 17.86 -23.51 4.07
C GLN A 446 18.36 -22.38 3.17
N ILE A 447 17.46 -21.51 2.78
CA ILE A 447 17.75 -20.37 1.91
C ILE A 447 17.37 -19.07 2.62
N LYS A 448 18.33 -18.13 2.62
CA LYS A 448 18.13 -16.73 3.03
C LYS A 448 18.52 -15.81 1.88
N SER A 449 17.91 -14.63 1.84
CA SER A 449 18.29 -13.59 0.90
C SER A 449 19.73 -13.12 1.12
N TRP A 450 20.35 -12.62 0.07
CA TRP A 450 21.66 -11.96 0.19
C TRP A 450 21.49 -10.50 0.66
N PRO A 451 22.53 -9.90 1.27
CA PRO A 451 22.50 -8.52 1.75
C PRO A 451 22.59 -7.51 0.58
N LEU A 452 21.84 -7.76 -0.48
CA LEU A 452 21.72 -6.92 -1.66
C LEU A 452 20.39 -6.15 -1.63
N PRO A 453 20.29 -5.00 -2.30
CA PRO A 453 19.01 -4.30 -2.45
C PRO A 453 18.02 -5.12 -3.27
N ALA A 454 16.72 -4.90 -3.04
CA ALA A 454 15.67 -5.48 -3.87
C ALA A 454 15.80 -4.99 -5.34
N PRO A 455 15.55 -5.82 -6.34
CA PRO A 455 15.18 -7.26 -6.26
C PRO A 455 16.37 -8.22 -6.18
N PHE A 456 17.61 -7.73 -6.20
CA PHE A 456 18.83 -8.55 -6.26
C PHE A 456 19.09 -9.37 -5.00
N HIS A 457 18.46 -9.04 -3.87
CA HIS A 457 18.52 -9.86 -2.65
C HIS A 457 18.04 -11.31 -2.90
N LEU A 458 17.15 -11.53 -3.88
CA LEU A 458 16.64 -12.85 -4.25
C LEU A 458 17.65 -13.70 -5.03
N SER A 459 18.79 -13.12 -5.47
CA SER A 459 19.83 -13.88 -6.19
C SER A 459 20.36 -15.05 -5.36
N GLY A 460 20.48 -14.89 -4.04
CA GLY A 460 20.87 -15.96 -3.12
C GLY A 460 19.87 -17.12 -3.10
N LEU A 461 18.58 -16.81 -3.21
CA LEU A 461 17.51 -17.79 -3.34
C LEU A 461 17.68 -18.62 -4.61
N LEU A 462 17.82 -17.95 -5.76
CA LEU A 462 17.94 -18.59 -7.06
C LEU A 462 19.22 -19.41 -7.17
N TRP A 463 20.34 -18.90 -6.62
CA TRP A 463 21.63 -19.59 -6.67
C TRP A 463 21.60 -20.92 -5.93
N LYS A 464 20.93 -21.00 -4.81
CA LYS A 464 20.80 -22.21 -3.98
C LYS A 464 19.56 -23.05 -4.30
N TRP A 465 18.71 -22.61 -5.24
CA TRP A 465 17.42 -23.27 -5.50
C TRP A 465 17.61 -24.72 -5.89
N PRO A 466 16.96 -25.69 -5.21
CA PRO A 466 17.12 -27.09 -5.49
C PRO A 466 16.44 -27.48 -6.82
N GLY A 467 16.92 -28.56 -7.46
CA GLY A 467 16.32 -29.10 -8.69
C GLY A 467 16.61 -28.32 -9.96
N LEU A 468 17.37 -27.20 -9.92
CA LEU A 468 17.74 -26.41 -11.10
C LEU A 468 19.23 -26.54 -11.42
N LYS A 469 19.55 -26.85 -12.67
CA LYS A 469 20.91 -26.78 -13.24
C LYS A 469 21.28 -25.29 -13.42
N LEU A 470 22.57 -25.00 -13.58
CA LEU A 470 23.06 -23.64 -13.79
C LEU A 470 22.39 -22.93 -15.00
N ALA A 471 22.23 -23.62 -16.10
CA ALA A 471 21.54 -23.09 -17.28
C ALA A 471 20.07 -22.72 -16.98
N ASP A 472 19.39 -23.55 -16.22
CA ASP A 472 17.99 -23.29 -15.83
C ASP A 472 17.87 -22.11 -14.86
N ARG A 473 18.83 -21.94 -13.93
CA ARG A 473 18.89 -20.77 -13.05
C ARG A 473 19.05 -19.47 -13.86
N MET A 474 19.89 -19.50 -14.91
CA MET A 474 20.06 -18.35 -15.80
C MET A 474 18.78 -18.05 -16.60
N ARG A 475 18.05 -19.09 -17.04
CA ARG A 475 16.74 -18.92 -17.68
C ARG A 475 15.70 -18.34 -16.72
N VAL A 476 15.63 -18.84 -15.49
CA VAL A 476 14.74 -18.28 -14.45
C VAL A 476 15.11 -16.82 -14.18
N ALA A 477 16.39 -16.49 -14.03
CA ALA A 477 16.83 -15.10 -13.86
C ALA A 477 16.39 -14.22 -15.03
N SER A 478 16.55 -14.70 -16.28
CA SER A 478 16.06 -13.99 -17.47
C SER A 478 14.55 -13.79 -17.45
N GLY A 479 13.77 -14.83 -17.10
CA GLY A 479 12.32 -14.76 -16.99
C GLY A 479 11.88 -13.76 -15.92
N LEU A 480 12.51 -13.77 -14.74
CA LEU A 480 12.24 -12.79 -13.67
C LEU A 480 12.56 -11.36 -14.12
N LEU A 481 13.67 -11.13 -14.85
CA LEU A 481 14.00 -9.82 -15.40
C LEU A 481 13.00 -9.38 -16.47
N GLN A 482 12.52 -10.30 -17.32
CA GLN A 482 11.45 -10.01 -18.26
C GLN A 482 10.15 -9.65 -17.53
N LEU A 483 9.77 -10.41 -16.49
CA LEU A 483 8.58 -10.17 -15.69
C LEU A 483 8.64 -8.82 -14.97
N LEU A 484 9.80 -8.44 -14.42
CA LEU A 484 10.04 -7.11 -13.83
C LEU A 484 9.86 -5.97 -14.84
N ARG A 485 10.15 -6.23 -16.13
CA ARG A 485 9.97 -5.25 -17.22
C ARG A 485 8.56 -5.20 -17.78
N LEU A 486 7.70 -6.19 -17.48
CA LEU A 486 6.30 -6.17 -17.91
C LEU A 486 5.55 -5.04 -17.24
N LYS A 487 4.78 -4.30 -18.04
CA LYS A 487 3.86 -3.28 -17.56
C LYS A 487 2.73 -3.92 -16.75
N LYS A 488 2.16 -3.19 -15.80
CA LYS A 488 0.82 -3.49 -15.32
C LYS A 488 -0.16 -3.19 -16.45
N CYS A 489 -0.73 -4.23 -17.03
CA CYS A 489 -1.69 -4.09 -18.12
C CYS A 489 -2.89 -4.99 -17.81
N PRO A 490 -4.14 -4.47 -17.91
CA PRO A 490 -5.34 -5.29 -17.76
C PRO A 490 -5.37 -6.52 -18.69
N GLU A 491 -4.78 -6.41 -19.87
CA GLU A 491 -4.66 -7.51 -20.86
C GLU A 491 -3.91 -8.72 -20.30
N HIS A 492 -3.02 -8.56 -19.33
CA HIS A 492 -2.33 -9.67 -18.69
C HIS A 492 -3.25 -10.58 -17.87
N SER A 493 -4.48 -10.14 -17.57
CA SER A 493 -5.50 -10.97 -16.92
C SER A 493 -6.14 -11.98 -17.87
N SER A 494 -5.92 -11.84 -19.19
CA SER A 494 -6.39 -12.78 -20.21
C SER A 494 -5.29 -13.74 -20.70
N VAL A 495 -4.02 -13.48 -20.39
CA VAL A 495 -2.88 -14.29 -20.83
C VAL A 495 -2.55 -15.34 -19.76
N LEU A 496 -2.42 -16.59 -20.16
CA LEU A 496 -1.95 -17.66 -19.27
C LEU A 496 -0.47 -17.50 -18.95
N ALA A 497 -0.11 -17.69 -17.68
CA ALA A 497 1.29 -17.65 -17.24
C ALA A 497 2.13 -18.70 -17.94
N ILE A 498 1.59 -19.90 -18.16
CA ILE A 498 2.30 -21.03 -18.80
C ILE A 498 2.73 -20.70 -20.23
N ASP A 499 1.88 -20.00 -21.00
CA ASP A 499 2.19 -19.63 -22.37
C ASP A 499 3.31 -18.59 -22.42
N TRP A 500 3.18 -17.55 -21.58
CA TRP A 500 4.24 -16.55 -21.46
C TRP A 500 5.56 -17.16 -20.97
N LEU A 501 5.54 -18.10 -20.03
CA LEU A 501 6.74 -18.77 -19.54
C LEU A 501 7.45 -19.55 -20.67
N LYS A 502 6.69 -20.24 -21.53
CA LYS A 502 7.23 -20.93 -22.69
C LYS A 502 7.86 -19.95 -23.69
N GLU A 503 7.17 -18.85 -24.00
CA GLU A 503 7.67 -17.78 -24.86
C GLU A 503 8.92 -17.10 -24.29
N ALA A 504 8.99 -16.93 -22.96
CA ALA A 504 10.15 -16.40 -22.25
C ALA A 504 11.33 -17.41 -22.16
N GLY A 505 11.23 -18.56 -22.84
CA GLY A 505 12.30 -19.55 -22.91
C GLY A 505 12.48 -20.37 -21.64
N GLN A 506 11.46 -20.48 -20.79
CA GLN A 506 11.52 -21.30 -19.59
C GLN A 506 11.37 -22.77 -19.95
N THR A 507 12.32 -23.61 -19.50
CA THR A 507 12.24 -25.07 -19.68
C THR A 507 11.17 -25.67 -18.78
N GLU A 508 10.73 -26.88 -19.07
CA GLU A 508 9.82 -27.63 -18.22
C GLU A 508 10.37 -27.78 -16.79
N ALA A 509 11.68 -27.99 -16.64
CA ALA A 509 12.34 -28.03 -15.32
C ALA A 509 12.25 -26.69 -14.59
N CYS A 510 12.39 -25.55 -15.29
CA CYS A 510 12.20 -24.23 -14.71
C CYS A 510 10.76 -24.04 -14.24
N ILE A 511 9.78 -24.39 -15.09
CA ILE A 511 8.37 -24.25 -14.79
C ILE A 511 8.00 -25.11 -13.60
N LYS A 512 8.37 -26.37 -13.59
CA LYS A 512 7.98 -27.35 -12.58
C LYS A 512 8.66 -27.09 -11.21
N ASN A 513 9.97 -26.86 -11.22
CA ASN A 513 10.75 -26.78 -9.99
C ASN A 513 10.84 -25.38 -9.39
N PHE A 514 10.59 -24.31 -10.16
CA PHE A 514 10.65 -22.94 -9.66
C PHE A 514 9.31 -22.23 -9.72
N TRP A 515 8.79 -22.03 -10.94
CA TRP A 515 7.59 -21.22 -11.15
C TRP A 515 6.35 -21.84 -10.48
N ALA A 516 6.12 -23.14 -10.67
CA ALA A 516 5.01 -23.84 -10.07
C ALA A 516 5.09 -23.85 -8.53
N THR A 517 6.27 -24.07 -7.96
CA THR A 517 6.47 -24.08 -6.51
C THR A 517 6.01 -22.78 -5.87
N ILE A 518 6.30 -21.63 -6.50
CA ILE A 518 5.90 -20.32 -5.97
C ILE A 518 4.44 -20.02 -6.30
N LEU A 519 4.05 -20.16 -7.56
CA LEU A 519 2.75 -19.71 -8.04
C LEU A 519 1.60 -20.53 -7.47
N VAL A 520 1.73 -21.85 -7.41
CA VAL A 520 0.68 -22.72 -6.86
C VAL A 520 0.51 -22.45 -5.37
N SER A 521 1.61 -22.29 -4.62
CA SER A 521 1.55 -21.99 -3.19
C SER A 521 0.95 -20.63 -2.89
N ALA A 522 1.27 -19.60 -3.70
CA ALA A 522 0.84 -18.23 -3.45
C ALA A 522 -0.56 -17.91 -3.98
N LEU A 523 -1.00 -18.59 -5.05
CA LEU A 523 -2.25 -18.31 -5.77
C LEU A 523 -3.32 -19.36 -5.55
N GLY A 524 -2.97 -20.51 -4.97
CA GLY A 524 -3.90 -21.62 -4.76
C GLY A 524 -4.40 -22.28 -6.05
N GLU A 525 -3.74 -22.05 -7.21
CA GLU A 525 -4.20 -22.54 -8.52
C GLU A 525 -3.01 -23.11 -9.31
N GLN A 526 -3.28 -24.03 -10.22
CA GLN A 526 -2.27 -24.66 -11.07
C GLN A 526 -1.69 -23.67 -12.11
N VAL A 527 -0.40 -23.80 -12.45
CA VAL A 527 0.32 -22.86 -13.34
C VAL A 527 -0.30 -22.71 -14.72
N ASP A 528 -0.90 -23.77 -15.24
CA ASP A 528 -1.60 -23.79 -16.54
C ASP A 528 -2.96 -23.05 -16.51
N ARG A 529 -3.39 -22.61 -15.33
CA ARG A 529 -4.64 -21.86 -15.14
C ARG A 529 -4.40 -20.44 -14.64
N VAL A 530 -3.20 -20.15 -14.14
CA VAL A 530 -2.84 -18.84 -13.56
C VAL A 530 -2.62 -17.80 -14.66
N THR A 531 -3.11 -16.59 -14.47
CA THR A 531 -2.86 -15.45 -15.38
C THR A 531 -1.47 -14.86 -15.18
N LEU A 532 -0.93 -14.25 -16.24
CA LEU A 532 0.31 -13.49 -16.22
C LEU A 532 0.24 -12.30 -15.27
N GLY A 533 -0.94 -11.65 -15.17
CA GLY A 533 -1.18 -10.54 -14.23
C GLY A 533 -1.01 -10.97 -12.78
N ALA A 534 -1.62 -12.10 -12.38
CA ALA A 534 -1.47 -12.67 -11.03
C ALA A 534 -0.01 -13.11 -10.76
N THR A 535 0.64 -13.74 -11.74
CA THR A 535 2.06 -14.13 -11.67
C THR A 535 2.96 -12.92 -11.39
N ARG A 536 2.76 -11.84 -12.15
CA ARG A 536 3.50 -10.59 -11.94
C ARG A 536 3.25 -10.01 -10.56
N LYS A 537 2.01 -10.00 -10.11
CA LYS A 537 1.63 -9.47 -8.78
C LYS A 537 2.38 -10.18 -7.66
N VAL A 538 2.41 -11.51 -7.66
CA VAL A 538 3.09 -12.30 -6.63
C VAL A 538 4.60 -12.06 -6.66
N LEU A 539 5.22 -12.13 -7.83
CA LEU A 539 6.69 -12.12 -7.92
C LEU A 539 7.29 -10.72 -7.90
N VAL A 540 6.63 -9.73 -8.51
CA VAL A 540 7.16 -8.36 -8.61
C VAL A 540 6.69 -7.51 -7.44
N ASP A 541 5.38 -7.42 -7.22
CA ASP A 541 4.80 -6.57 -6.18
C ASP A 541 4.87 -7.24 -4.80
N GLY A 542 5.01 -8.58 -4.75
CA GLY A 542 5.24 -9.37 -3.55
C GLY A 542 6.72 -9.60 -3.28
N PHE A 543 7.28 -10.71 -3.77
CA PHE A 543 8.63 -11.18 -3.41
C PHE A 543 9.77 -10.19 -3.71
N ALA A 544 9.68 -9.44 -4.81
CA ALA A 544 10.73 -8.51 -5.22
C ALA A 544 10.58 -7.11 -4.62
N ALA A 545 9.53 -6.83 -3.85
CA ALA A 545 9.20 -5.49 -3.38
C ALA A 545 10.23 -4.94 -2.37
N ASP A 546 10.64 -5.73 -1.39
CA ASP A 546 11.64 -5.36 -0.40
C ASP A 546 12.46 -6.57 0.06
N ARG A 547 13.53 -6.32 0.87
CA ARG A 547 14.45 -7.39 1.31
C ARG A 547 13.81 -8.44 2.20
N ARG A 548 12.81 -8.09 2.98
CA ARG A 548 12.09 -8.99 3.89
C ARG A 548 10.80 -9.54 3.29
N ALA A 549 10.45 -9.12 2.07
CA ALA A 549 9.18 -9.45 1.43
C ALA A 549 8.85 -10.95 1.45
N TYR A 550 9.86 -11.82 1.33
CA TYR A 550 9.75 -13.28 1.33
C TYR A 550 9.69 -13.92 2.73
N HIS A 551 9.91 -13.16 3.83
CA HIS A 551 9.79 -13.69 5.18
C HIS A 551 8.36 -14.16 5.42
N LEU A 552 8.22 -15.32 6.08
CA LEU A 552 6.93 -15.87 6.41
C LEU A 552 6.45 -15.34 7.75
N LEU A 553 5.17 -15.07 7.86
CA LEU A 553 4.46 -14.80 9.10
C LEU A 553 3.58 -16.02 9.39
N VAL A 554 3.91 -16.77 10.41
CA VAL A 554 3.24 -18.03 10.77
C VAL A 554 2.57 -17.87 12.14
N PRO A 555 1.26 -18.17 12.27
CA PRO A 555 0.59 -18.11 13.57
C PRO A 555 1.20 -19.14 14.54
N ASN A 556 1.42 -18.73 15.77
CA ASN A 556 1.97 -19.57 16.85
C ASN A 556 0.89 -20.07 17.83
N LEU A 557 -0.36 -19.74 17.57
CA LEU A 557 -1.55 -20.16 18.28
C LEU A 557 -2.59 -20.70 17.29
N PRO A 558 -3.53 -21.56 17.72
CA PRO A 558 -4.67 -21.90 16.88
C PRO A 558 -5.44 -20.65 16.42
N LEU A 559 -5.87 -20.64 15.16
CA LEU A 559 -6.57 -19.49 14.59
C LEU A 559 -7.87 -19.16 15.32
N SER A 560 -8.56 -20.15 15.89
CA SER A 560 -9.74 -19.92 16.72
C SER A 560 -9.41 -19.10 17.97
N GLU A 561 -8.29 -19.36 18.64
CA GLU A 561 -7.87 -18.57 19.80
C GLU A 561 -7.55 -17.12 19.41
N ILE A 562 -6.93 -16.92 18.27
CA ILE A 562 -6.64 -15.58 17.75
C ILE A 562 -7.96 -14.85 17.40
N MET A 563 -8.84 -15.51 16.65
CA MET A 563 -10.03 -14.88 16.10
C MET A 563 -11.17 -14.78 17.12
N ASP A 564 -11.57 -15.91 17.68
CA ASP A 564 -12.79 -15.96 18.49
C ASP A 564 -12.60 -15.34 19.88
N ASP A 565 -11.36 -15.38 20.42
CA ASP A 565 -11.08 -14.78 21.72
C ASP A 565 -10.52 -13.36 21.59
N ARG A 566 -9.33 -13.20 21.01
CA ARG A 566 -8.58 -11.95 21.06
C ARG A 566 -9.11 -10.89 20.12
N VAL A 567 -9.40 -11.26 18.85
CA VAL A 567 -9.96 -10.30 17.88
C VAL A 567 -11.38 -9.91 18.29
N THR A 568 -12.18 -10.84 18.82
CA THR A 568 -13.50 -10.51 19.36
C THR A 568 -13.43 -9.46 20.48
N GLN A 569 -12.46 -9.60 21.40
CA GLN A 569 -12.23 -8.60 22.45
C GLN A 569 -11.85 -7.23 21.88
N ALA A 570 -10.98 -7.21 20.85
CA ALA A 570 -10.58 -5.97 20.17
C ALA A 570 -11.77 -5.28 19.46
N LEU A 571 -12.69 -6.04 18.87
CA LEU A 571 -13.90 -5.51 18.25
C LEU A 571 -14.85 -4.91 19.30
N GLN A 572 -15.07 -5.61 20.41
CA GLN A 572 -15.92 -5.12 21.51
C GLN A 572 -15.34 -3.86 22.15
N ALA A 573 -14.03 -3.79 22.34
CA ALA A 573 -13.36 -2.60 22.87
C ALA A 573 -13.52 -1.36 21.97
N GLN A 574 -13.74 -1.56 20.65
CA GLN A 574 -14.06 -0.49 19.70
C GLN A 574 -15.57 -0.18 19.60
N GLY A 575 -16.41 -0.77 20.45
CA GLY A 575 -17.85 -0.54 20.47
C GLY A 575 -18.61 -1.19 19.30
N ILE A 576 -18.04 -2.18 18.64
CA ILE A 576 -18.68 -2.90 17.54
C ILE A 576 -19.64 -3.94 18.13
N THR A 577 -20.93 -3.86 17.73
CA THR A 577 -21.92 -4.86 18.11
C THR A 577 -21.73 -6.10 17.24
N LEU A 578 -21.38 -7.22 17.87
CA LEU A 578 -21.17 -8.50 17.18
C LEU A 578 -22.39 -9.42 17.35
N SER A 579 -22.92 -9.92 16.24
CA SER A 579 -24.03 -10.88 16.20
C SER A 579 -23.61 -12.15 15.45
N LEU A 580 -23.47 -13.25 16.16
CA LEU A 580 -23.05 -14.55 15.65
C LEU A 580 -24.24 -15.52 15.52
N GLY A 581 -24.12 -16.52 14.68
CA GLY A 581 -25.14 -17.56 14.46
C GLY A 581 -26.40 -17.07 13.74
N CYS A 582 -26.36 -15.86 13.18
CA CYS A 582 -27.53 -15.21 12.59
C CYS A 582 -27.22 -14.73 11.17
N GLY A 583 -27.48 -15.57 10.17
CA GLY A 583 -27.29 -15.21 8.76
C GLY A 583 -28.33 -14.18 8.27
N VAL A 584 -27.91 -13.27 7.40
CA VAL A 584 -28.81 -12.37 6.68
C VAL A 584 -29.37 -13.09 5.46
N LYS A 585 -30.66 -13.08 5.28
CA LYS A 585 -31.40 -13.67 4.14
C LYS A 585 -31.58 -12.66 3.02
N SER A 586 -32.02 -11.47 3.35
CA SER A 586 -32.27 -10.38 2.39
C SER A 586 -32.15 -9.02 3.05
N MET A 587 -32.01 -8.00 2.23
CA MET A 587 -32.03 -6.61 2.63
C MET A 587 -33.05 -5.82 1.81
N GLU A 588 -33.77 -4.94 2.48
CA GLU A 588 -34.78 -4.10 1.85
C GLU A 588 -34.58 -2.66 2.29
N ARG A 589 -34.84 -1.72 1.41
CA ARG A 589 -34.75 -0.29 1.69
C ARG A 589 -36.17 0.27 1.88
N ASP A 590 -36.43 0.90 3.03
CA ASP A 590 -37.72 1.50 3.33
C ASP A 590 -37.89 2.86 2.61
N ASN A 591 -39.09 3.43 2.68
CA ASN A 591 -39.44 4.72 2.07
C ASN A 591 -38.62 5.90 2.65
N GLN A 592 -37.96 5.72 3.78
CA GLN A 592 -37.06 6.72 4.40
C GLN A 592 -35.62 6.57 3.93
N GLY A 593 -35.34 5.58 3.07
CA GLY A 593 -34.02 5.27 2.55
C GLY A 593 -33.16 4.42 3.50
N LEU A 594 -33.74 3.90 4.60
CA LEU A 594 -33.04 3.07 5.57
C LEU A 594 -33.16 1.58 5.25
N PHE A 595 -32.12 0.81 5.54
CA PHE A 595 -32.12 -0.62 5.34
C PHE A 595 -32.71 -1.37 6.51
N ARG A 596 -33.55 -2.35 6.19
CA ARG A 596 -33.99 -3.43 7.07
C ARG A 596 -33.43 -4.75 6.58
N LEU A 597 -32.91 -5.55 7.48
CA LEU A 597 -32.35 -6.85 7.17
C LEU A 597 -33.27 -7.94 7.69
N SER A 598 -33.52 -8.97 6.88
CA SER A 598 -34.21 -10.16 7.33
C SER A 598 -33.21 -11.27 7.65
N HIS A 599 -33.46 -12.04 8.72
CA HIS A 599 -32.59 -13.14 9.11
C HIS A 599 -32.94 -14.44 8.40
N LEU A 600 -31.93 -15.29 8.25
CA LEU A 600 -32.11 -16.65 7.77
C LEU A 600 -32.59 -17.49 8.97
N ALA A 601 -33.86 -17.77 9.05
CA ALA A 601 -34.40 -18.66 10.06
C ALA A 601 -33.92 -20.09 9.82
N ASP A 602 -33.40 -20.77 10.85
CA ASP A 602 -33.14 -22.19 10.79
C ASP A 602 -34.50 -22.94 10.81
N PRO A 603 -34.86 -23.67 9.72
CA PRO A 603 -36.15 -24.34 9.68
C PRO A 603 -36.36 -25.37 10.80
N ALA A 604 -35.27 -25.93 11.32
CA ALA A 604 -35.32 -26.92 12.41
C ALA A 604 -35.55 -26.32 13.80
N ASN A 605 -35.30 -25.01 13.98
CA ASN A 605 -35.34 -24.33 15.27
C ASN A 605 -36.17 -23.03 15.25
N ALA A 606 -36.97 -22.80 14.20
CA ALA A 606 -37.67 -21.54 13.94
C ALA A 606 -38.65 -21.09 15.04
N SER A 607 -39.07 -22.00 15.94
CA SER A 607 -40.07 -21.74 16.97
C SER A 607 -39.47 -21.36 18.35
N ASN A 608 -38.15 -21.54 18.56
CA ASN A 608 -37.57 -21.43 19.89
C ASN A 608 -36.40 -20.41 20.04
N ILE A 609 -35.94 -19.80 18.94
CA ILE A 609 -34.87 -18.82 18.98
C ILE A 609 -35.49 -17.42 18.82
N PRO A 610 -35.28 -16.49 19.75
CA PRO A 610 -35.77 -15.13 19.59
C PRO A 610 -35.06 -14.47 18.39
N PRO A 611 -35.76 -13.58 17.66
CA PRO A 611 -35.15 -12.85 16.53
C PRO A 611 -33.90 -12.12 17.02
N PRO A 612 -32.85 -12.04 16.17
CA PRO A 612 -31.63 -11.34 16.56
C PRO A 612 -31.91 -9.85 16.83
N SER A 613 -31.16 -9.25 17.73
CA SER A 613 -31.35 -7.85 18.19
C SER A 613 -31.33 -6.81 17.07
N TRP A 614 -30.73 -7.16 15.91
CA TRP A 614 -30.66 -6.29 14.73
C TRP A 614 -31.87 -6.44 13.77
N SER A 615 -32.76 -7.41 13.95
CA SER A 615 -33.89 -7.65 13.04
C SER A 615 -34.84 -6.45 12.92
N ASP A 616 -35.02 -5.72 14.00
CA ASP A 616 -35.84 -4.49 14.05
C ASP A 616 -35.01 -3.21 13.84
N ALA A 617 -33.69 -3.34 13.75
CA ALA A 617 -32.80 -2.20 13.56
C ALA A 617 -32.90 -1.65 12.13
N LYS A 618 -32.73 -0.34 12.00
CA LYS A 618 -32.62 0.34 10.71
C LYS A 618 -31.20 0.84 10.54
N PHE A 619 -30.65 0.61 9.36
CA PHE A 619 -29.28 0.99 9.00
C PHE A 619 -29.29 2.06 7.91
N ASP A 620 -28.34 3.00 7.99
CA ASP A 620 -28.17 4.03 6.97
C ASP A 620 -27.43 3.47 5.75
N SER A 621 -26.61 2.44 5.95
CA SER A 621 -25.83 1.78 4.90
C SER A 621 -25.56 0.31 5.24
N VAL A 622 -25.29 -0.49 4.22
CA VAL A 622 -24.92 -1.90 4.33
C VAL A 622 -23.60 -2.17 3.63
N LEU A 623 -22.70 -2.89 4.28
CA LEU A 623 -21.44 -3.37 3.72
C LEU A 623 -21.47 -4.90 3.69
N CYS A 624 -21.50 -5.49 2.46
CA CYS A 624 -21.52 -6.93 2.25
C CYS A 624 -20.10 -7.48 2.15
N ALA A 625 -19.64 -8.18 3.17
CA ALA A 625 -18.33 -8.81 3.26
C ALA A 625 -18.40 -10.35 3.21
N VAL A 626 -19.31 -10.88 2.40
CA VAL A 626 -19.53 -12.32 2.23
C VAL A 626 -18.77 -12.86 1.00
N PRO A 627 -18.54 -14.17 0.89
CA PRO A 627 -17.89 -14.78 -0.28
C PRO A 627 -18.63 -14.53 -1.60
N TRP A 628 -17.87 -14.55 -2.72
CA TRP A 628 -18.40 -14.31 -4.07
C TRP A 628 -19.57 -15.23 -4.46
N HIS A 629 -19.56 -16.49 -4.04
CA HIS A 629 -20.63 -17.47 -4.30
C HIS A 629 -21.87 -17.25 -3.43
N THR A 630 -21.83 -16.34 -2.45
CA THR A 630 -22.95 -16.08 -1.53
C THR A 630 -23.54 -14.69 -1.74
N VAL A 631 -22.76 -13.71 -2.19
CA VAL A 631 -23.17 -12.30 -2.21
C VAL A 631 -24.48 -12.07 -2.98
N GLU A 632 -24.66 -12.72 -4.12
CA GLU A 632 -25.87 -12.57 -4.94
C GLU A 632 -27.13 -13.04 -4.21
N SER A 633 -27.03 -14.03 -3.33
CA SER A 633 -28.21 -14.54 -2.61
C SER A 633 -28.82 -13.54 -1.63
N ILE A 634 -28.03 -12.55 -1.19
CA ILE A 634 -28.46 -11.50 -0.26
C ILE A 634 -28.74 -10.16 -0.92
N LEU A 635 -28.20 -9.91 -2.13
CA LEU A 635 -28.46 -8.69 -2.88
C LEU A 635 -29.92 -8.58 -3.33
N PRO A 636 -30.50 -7.37 -3.40
CA PRO A 636 -31.81 -7.12 -4.01
C PRO A 636 -31.89 -7.66 -5.45
N GLU A 637 -33.07 -8.08 -5.86
CA GLU A 637 -33.31 -8.71 -7.17
C GLU A 637 -32.86 -7.81 -8.34
N SER A 638 -33.17 -6.52 -8.26
CA SER A 638 -32.76 -5.53 -9.29
C SER A 638 -31.25 -5.50 -9.53
N MET A 639 -30.46 -5.65 -8.46
CA MET A 639 -29.00 -5.66 -8.56
C MET A 639 -28.48 -6.97 -9.15
N ARG A 640 -29.09 -8.10 -8.77
CA ARG A 640 -28.78 -9.42 -9.37
C ARG A 640 -29.03 -9.41 -10.87
N HIS A 641 -30.17 -8.88 -11.30
CA HIS A 641 -30.49 -8.74 -12.73
C HIS A 641 -29.51 -7.82 -13.46
N HIS A 642 -29.08 -6.70 -12.82
CA HIS A 642 -28.08 -5.81 -13.38
C HIS A 642 -26.76 -6.55 -13.64
N LEU A 643 -26.26 -7.31 -12.66
CA LEU A 643 -25.02 -8.10 -12.77
C LEU A 643 -25.12 -9.18 -13.82
N SER A 644 -26.25 -9.92 -13.84
CA SER A 644 -26.48 -10.99 -14.81
C SER A 644 -26.53 -10.49 -16.24
N ASN A 645 -27.26 -9.39 -16.47
CA ASN A 645 -27.36 -8.77 -17.79
C ASN A 645 -26.02 -8.22 -18.30
N ALA A 646 -25.17 -7.76 -17.38
CA ALA A 646 -23.83 -7.29 -17.69
C ALA A 646 -22.78 -8.42 -17.84
N GLY A 647 -23.15 -9.68 -17.58
CA GLY A 647 -22.22 -10.82 -17.57
C GLY A 647 -21.15 -10.72 -16.47
N ARG A 648 -21.45 -10.01 -15.38
CA ARG A 648 -20.51 -9.68 -14.28
C ARG A 648 -20.89 -10.34 -12.95
N SER A 649 -21.73 -11.36 -12.98
CA SER A 649 -22.12 -12.11 -11.79
C SER A 649 -20.91 -12.72 -11.08
N PRO A 650 -20.67 -12.42 -9.79
CA PRO A 650 -19.61 -13.07 -9.01
C PRO A 650 -19.72 -14.58 -8.94
N SER A 651 -20.93 -15.12 -9.03
CA SER A 651 -21.18 -16.58 -9.08
C SER A 651 -20.55 -17.27 -10.30
N LEU A 652 -20.17 -16.51 -11.35
CA LEU A 652 -19.45 -17.03 -12.52
C LEU A 652 -17.94 -17.26 -12.24
N MET A 653 -17.43 -16.74 -11.12
CA MET A 653 -16.03 -16.93 -10.76
C MET A 653 -15.81 -18.38 -10.31
N ASP A 654 -14.86 -19.06 -10.97
CA ASP A 654 -14.46 -20.41 -10.60
C ASP A 654 -13.72 -20.42 -9.25
N SER A 655 -13.83 -21.54 -8.54
CA SER A 655 -13.17 -21.75 -7.25
C SER A 655 -11.94 -22.65 -7.40
N SER A 656 -10.92 -22.46 -6.60
CA SER A 656 -9.81 -23.40 -6.48
C SER A 656 -9.78 -24.00 -5.08
N PRO A 657 -9.77 -25.34 -4.97
CA PRO A 657 -9.76 -26.02 -3.69
C PRO A 657 -8.37 -26.03 -3.07
N ILE A 658 -8.33 -25.96 -1.73
CA ILE A 658 -7.14 -26.21 -0.92
C ILE A 658 -7.46 -27.34 0.06
N THR A 659 -6.53 -28.29 0.19
CA THR A 659 -6.64 -29.41 1.10
C THR A 659 -5.59 -29.32 2.20
N GLY A 660 -6.04 -29.24 3.43
CA GLY A 660 -5.26 -29.43 4.64
C GLY A 660 -5.26 -30.89 5.04
N ILE A 661 -4.11 -31.45 5.27
CA ILE A 661 -3.97 -32.84 5.74
C ILE A 661 -3.30 -32.81 7.09
N HIS A 662 -3.98 -33.37 8.08
CA HIS A 662 -3.55 -33.42 9.47
C HIS A 662 -3.09 -34.83 9.77
N THR A 663 -1.85 -34.96 10.34
CA THR A 663 -1.23 -36.25 10.61
C THR A 663 -0.62 -36.26 12.00
N TRP A 664 -0.79 -37.38 12.75
CA TRP A 664 -0.24 -37.61 14.07
C TRP A 664 0.64 -38.85 14.06
N TRP A 665 1.85 -38.69 14.58
CA TRP A 665 2.94 -39.69 14.47
C TRP A 665 3.53 -40.05 15.84
N ASP A 666 4.17 -41.23 15.92
CA ASP A 666 4.81 -41.75 17.12
C ASP A 666 6.13 -41.05 17.48
N ARG A 667 6.74 -40.37 16.49
CA ARG A 667 8.03 -39.69 16.68
C ARG A 667 8.18 -38.51 15.73
N PRO A 668 9.04 -37.52 16.08
CA PRO A 668 9.31 -36.39 15.21
C PRO A 668 10.15 -36.83 14.01
N TRP A 669 9.83 -36.31 12.83
CA TRP A 669 10.56 -36.56 11.59
C TRP A 669 10.93 -35.29 10.82
N LEU A 670 10.42 -34.11 11.18
CA LEU A 670 10.79 -32.81 10.65
C LEU A 670 11.33 -31.93 11.78
N LYS A 671 12.55 -31.40 11.61
CA LYS A 671 13.22 -30.54 12.61
C LYS A 671 13.08 -29.06 12.26
N GLU A 672 12.87 -28.76 10.97
CA GLU A 672 12.73 -27.42 10.46
C GLU A 672 11.35 -26.85 10.83
N PRO A 673 11.22 -25.52 10.97
CA PRO A 673 9.94 -24.89 11.31
C PRO A 673 8.88 -25.03 10.22
N HIS A 674 9.30 -25.35 9.00
CA HIS A 674 8.46 -25.75 7.86
C HIS A 674 9.31 -26.45 6.80
N ALA A 675 8.67 -27.13 5.87
CA ALA A 675 9.31 -27.65 4.68
C ALA A 675 8.49 -27.35 3.41
N ILE A 676 9.16 -26.84 2.38
CA ILE A 676 8.62 -26.64 1.04
C ILE A 676 9.10 -27.81 0.17
N LEU A 677 8.16 -28.54 -0.42
CA LEU A 677 8.46 -29.69 -1.26
C LEU A 677 8.33 -29.30 -2.73
N ILE A 678 9.40 -29.54 -3.48
CA ILE A 678 9.46 -29.19 -4.90
C ILE A 678 9.02 -30.37 -5.73
N ASP A 679 8.11 -30.11 -6.68
CA ASP A 679 7.60 -31.11 -7.63
C ASP A 679 6.98 -32.31 -6.92
N ARG A 680 6.14 -32.02 -5.91
CA ARG A 680 5.46 -33.03 -5.09
C ARG A 680 3.98 -32.71 -4.91
N LEU A 681 3.22 -33.74 -4.58
CA LEU A 681 1.81 -33.57 -4.20
C LEU A 681 1.71 -32.75 -2.92
N CYS A 682 2.48 -33.12 -1.89
CA CYS A 682 2.61 -32.36 -0.64
C CYS A 682 3.47 -31.12 -0.91
N GLN A 683 2.90 -29.93 -0.85
CA GLN A 683 3.63 -28.70 -1.19
C GLN A 683 4.32 -28.10 0.02
N TRP A 684 3.63 -28.09 1.17
CA TRP A 684 4.13 -27.54 2.41
C TRP A 684 3.87 -28.51 3.58
N VAL A 685 4.80 -28.55 4.51
CA VAL A 685 4.66 -29.27 5.77
C VAL A 685 5.01 -28.33 6.92
N PHE A 686 4.15 -28.28 7.93
CA PHE A 686 4.34 -27.51 9.14
C PHE A 686 4.23 -28.43 10.36
N PRO A 687 5.17 -28.39 11.31
CA PRO A 687 5.01 -29.02 12.62
C PRO A 687 4.00 -28.24 13.47
N ALA A 688 3.55 -28.80 14.56
CA ALA A 688 2.76 -28.08 15.55
C ALA A 688 3.50 -26.83 16.04
N PRO A 689 2.78 -25.72 16.29
CA PRO A 689 3.37 -24.53 16.91
C PRO A 689 4.05 -24.87 18.24
N GLU A 690 5.17 -24.22 18.57
CA GLU A 690 5.91 -24.47 19.82
C GLU A 690 5.07 -24.26 21.08
N SER A 691 4.16 -23.28 21.05
CA SER A 691 3.20 -23.03 22.13
C SER A 691 2.19 -24.15 22.34
N ALA A 692 1.92 -24.96 21.31
CA ALA A 692 1.03 -26.11 21.41
C ALA A 692 1.70 -27.33 22.05
N HIS A 693 3.05 -27.38 22.13
CA HIS A 693 3.76 -28.46 22.79
C HIS A 693 3.45 -28.54 24.31
N GLY A 694 3.14 -27.42 24.95
CA GLY A 694 2.69 -27.39 26.36
C GLY A 694 1.27 -27.92 26.56
N SER A 695 0.38 -27.75 25.58
CA SER A 695 -1.01 -28.19 25.63
C SER A 695 -1.26 -29.54 24.94
N LEU A 696 -0.44 -29.86 23.91
CA LEU A 696 -0.48 -31.15 23.20
C LEU A 696 0.18 -32.29 24.00
N GLY A 697 1.09 -31.94 24.93
CA GLY A 697 1.82 -32.93 25.76
C GLY A 697 1.26 -33.19 27.15
N SER A 698 0.27 -32.45 27.65
CA SER A 698 -0.20 -32.51 29.02
C SER A 698 -1.69 -32.72 29.25
N SER A 699 -2.48 -33.10 28.23
CA SER A 699 -3.83 -33.58 28.54
C SER A 699 -3.71 -34.92 29.22
N ALA A 700 -3.78 -34.91 30.55
CA ALA A 700 -4.03 -36.07 31.38
C ALA A 700 -5.35 -36.73 30.95
N LEU A 701 -5.33 -37.51 29.90
CA LEU A 701 -6.33 -38.50 29.64
C LEU A 701 -6.07 -39.63 30.66
N ASN A 702 -6.95 -39.72 31.62
CA ASN A 702 -7.16 -40.82 32.55
C ASN A 702 -6.08 -41.88 32.56
N ALA A 703 -5.22 -41.80 33.57
CA ALA A 703 -4.21 -42.78 33.92
C ALA A 703 -4.86 -44.17 34.24
N THR A 704 -5.03 -44.98 33.18
CA THR A 704 -5.30 -46.43 33.37
C THR A 704 -4.52 -47.32 32.40
N SER A 705 -3.55 -46.80 31.64
CA SER A 705 -2.55 -47.66 30.97
C SER A 705 -1.24 -46.88 30.80
N GLY A 706 -0.19 -47.36 31.45
CA GLY A 706 1.12 -46.71 31.46
C GLY A 706 1.79 -46.71 30.08
N ALA A 707 1.95 -45.57 29.53
CA ALA A 707 2.97 -45.02 28.66
C ALA A 707 2.34 -43.77 28.00
N ALA A 708 2.75 -42.59 28.40
CA ALA A 708 2.43 -41.36 27.70
C ALA A 708 3.12 -41.40 26.32
N SER A 709 2.41 -41.81 25.28
CA SER A 709 2.88 -41.68 23.90
C SER A 709 2.82 -40.19 23.50
N THR A 710 3.98 -39.56 23.34
CA THR A 710 4.08 -38.21 22.81
C THR A 710 3.70 -38.23 21.33
N GLU A 711 2.49 -37.76 21.02
CA GLU A 711 2.04 -37.60 19.61
C GLU A 711 2.72 -36.38 18.99
N HIS A 712 3.24 -36.55 17.78
CA HIS A 712 3.82 -35.47 16.96
C HIS A 712 2.90 -35.13 15.79
N TYR A 713 2.43 -33.89 15.79
CA TYR A 713 1.48 -33.39 14.80
C TYR A 713 2.20 -32.66 13.65
N TYR A 714 1.76 -32.94 12.44
CA TYR A 714 2.15 -32.20 11.24
C TYR A 714 0.94 -31.88 10.38
N GLN A 715 0.92 -30.65 9.86
CA GLN A 715 -0.05 -30.20 8.87
C GLN A 715 0.59 -30.10 7.51
N ILE A 716 -0.02 -30.72 6.51
CA ILE A 716 0.40 -30.68 5.12
C ILE A 716 -0.60 -29.86 4.33
N VAL A 717 -0.13 -28.99 3.45
CA VAL A 717 -0.96 -28.14 2.59
C VAL A 717 -0.79 -28.54 1.12
N ILE A 718 -1.93 -28.75 0.45
CA ILE A 718 -2.01 -29.02 -0.97
C ILE A 718 -2.93 -27.97 -1.59
N SER A 719 -2.35 -26.98 -2.27
CA SER A 719 -3.06 -25.92 -2.99
C SER A 719 -3.44 -26.38 -4.39
N GLY A 720 -4.54 -25.84 -4.93
CA GLY A 720 -5.03 -26.24 -6.25
C GLY A 720 -5.34 -27.72 -6.34
N SER A 721 -5.90 -28.29 -5.27
CA SER A 721 -6.06 -29.75 -5.05
C SER A 721 -7.18 -30.42 -5.86
N ARG A 722 -7.51 -29.88 -7.06
CA ARG A 722 -8.59 -30.40 -7.94
C ARG A 722 -8.39 -31.85 -8.34
N MET A 723 -7.11 -32.30 -8.38
CA MET A 723 -6.75 -33.67 -8.77
C MET A 723 -7.02 -34.72 -7.69
N LEU A 724 -7.24 -34.29 -6.42
CA LEU A 724 -7.49 -35.24 -5.34
C LEU A 724 -8.89 -35.83 -5.47
N PRO A 725 -9.04 -37.16 -5.29
CA PRO A 725 -10.33 -37.79 -5.32
C PRO A 725 -11.19 -37.33 -4.14
N ARG A 726 -12.43 -36.92 -4.43
CA ARG A 726 -13.39 -36.53 -3.41
C ARG A 726 -13.93 -37.78 -2.71
N GLY A 727 -13.98 -37.75 -1.38
CA GLY A 727 -14.56 -38.82 -0.57
C GLY A 727 -13.63 -40.02 -0.31
N ASP A 728 -12.42 -40.04 -0.88
CA ASP A 728 -11.41 -41.09 -0.63
C ASP A 728 -10.27 -40.53 0.27
N ALA A 729 -10.60 -40.29 1.54
CA ALA A 729 -9.60 -39.78 2.51
C ALA A 729 -8.47 -40.81 2.74
N GLU A 730 -8.77 -42.08 2.71
CA GLU A 730 -7.82 -43.16 2.97
C GLU A 730 -6.79 -43.30 1.83
N GLY A 731 -7.27 -43.25 0.57
CA GLY A 731 -6.41 -43.21 -0.60
C GLY A 731 -5.51 -41.98 -0.65
N VAL A 732 -6.05 -40.81 -0.29
CA VAL A 732 -5.26 -39.55 -0.18
C VAL A 732 -4.17 -39.70 0.88
N LEU A 733 -4.48 -40.19 2.09
CA LEU A 733 -3.51 -40.38 3.16
C LEU A 733 -2.41 -41.38 2.79
N LYS A 734 -2.75 -42.42 2.05
CA LYS A 734 -1.77 -43.40 1.57
C LYS A 734 -0.76 -42.74 0.60
N VAL A 735 -1.25 -41.96 -0.35
CA VAL A 735 -0.39 -41.22 -1.31
C VAL A 735 0.48 -40.19 -0.61
N VAL A 736 -0.10 -39.44 0.33
CA VAL A 736 0.63 -38.46 1.14
C VAL A 736 1.74 -39.14 1.94
N LYS A 737 1.46 -40.26 2.62
CA LYS A 737 2.46 -41.00 3.36
C LYS A 737 3.61 -41.47 2.48
N GLN A 738 3.30 -41.93 1.28
CA GLN A 738 4.31 -42.34 0.32
C GLN A 738 5.15 -41.14 -0.17
N ASP A 739 4.51 -40.02 -0.52
CA ASP A 739 5.18 -38.80 -0.98
C ASP A 739 6.13 -38.24 0.11
N LEU A 740 5.69 -38.25 1.37
CA LEU A 740 6.53 -37.85 2.51
C LEU A 740 7.71 -38.80 2.73
N ALA A 741 7.51 -40.13 2.62
CA ALA A 741 8.56 -41.12 2.84
C ALA A 741 9.69 -41.01 1.80
N GLU A 742 9.40 -40.58 0.59
CA GLU A 742 10.41 -40.35 -0.45
C GLU A 742 11.29 -39.13 -0.18
N ILE A 743 10.78 -38.14 0.56
CA ILE A 743 11.48 -36.90 0.89
C ILE A 743 12.12 -36.96 2.27
N PHE A 744 11.42 -37.55 3.24
CA PHE A 744 11.84 -37.63 4.63
C PHE A 744 12.02 -39.11 5.03
N PRO A 745 13.20 -39.69 4.88
CA PRO A 745 13.45 -41.07 5.29
C PRO A 745 13.03 -41.36 6.73
N GLU A 746 13.10 -40.35 7.61
CA GLU A 746 12.67 -40.44 8.99
C GLU A 746 11.15 -40.67 9.11
N SER A 747 10.35 -40.17 8.19
CA SER A 747 8.90 -40.40 8.14
C SER A 747 8.55 -41.83 7.69
N ALA A 748 9.44 -42.47 6.93
CA ALA A 748 9.25 -43.84 6.47
C ALA A 748 9.32 -44.86 7.63
N VAL A 749 10.12 -44.55 8.67
CA VAL A 749 10.26 -45.38 9.89
C VAL A 749 9.35 -44.98 11.03
N ALA A 750 8.68 -43.82 10.89
CA ALA A 750 7.68 -43.36 11.86
C ALA A 750 6.30 -43.98 11.58
N THR A 751 5.54 -44.21 12.63
CA THR A 751 4.16 -44.71 12.51
C THR A 751 3.17 -43.55 12.56
N MET A 752 2.41 -43.37 11.46
CA MET A 752 1.27 -42.46 11.45
C MET A 752 0.08 -43.16 12.11
N PHE A 753 -0.31 -42.69 13.29
CA PHE A 753 -1.45 -43.27 14.01
C PHE A 753 -2.77 -42.87 13.39
N ARG A 754 -2.83 -41.64 12.93
CA ARG A 754 -4.07 -41.01 12.52
C ARG A 754 -3.80 -39.99 11.45
N GLY A 755 -4.73 -39.85 10.52
CA GLY A 755 -4.77 -38.82 9.50
C GLY A 755 -6.17 -38.30 9.27
N LYS A 756 -6.28 -37.00 8.96
CA LYS A 756 -7.54 -36.37 8.60
C LYS A 756 -7.34 -35.50 7.38
N VAL A 757 -8.22 -35.60 6.42
CA VAL A 757 -8.23 -34.80 5.19
C VAL A 757 -9.35 -33.79 5.26
N VAL A 758 -9.03 -32.50 5.15
CA VAL A 758 -9.99 -31.38 5.17
C VAL A 758 -9.83 -30.60 3.90
N THR A 759 -10.81 -30.67 3.01
CA THR A 759 -10.80 -29.92 1.74
C THR A 759 -11.84 -28.81 1.80
N ASP A 760 -11.41 -27.55 1.58
CA ASP A 760 -12.33 -26.47 1.26
C ASP A 760 -12.41 -26.33 -0.27
N PRO A 761 -13.55 -26.65 -0.90
CA PRO A 761 -13.71 -26.56 -2.34
C PRO A 761 -13.75 -25.12 -2.84
N ASN A 762 -14.07 -24.18 -1.98
CA ASN A 762 -14.16 -22.73 -2.25
C ASN A 762 -13.10 -21.93 -1.47
N ALA A 763 -11.91 -22.53 -1.28
CA ALA A 763 -10.86 -21.91 -0.49
C ALA A 763 -10.44 -20.55 -1.05
N VAL A 764 -10.26 -20.47 -2.38
CA VAL A 764 -9.90 -19.25 -3.09
C VAL A 764 -10.68 -19.16 -4.41
N PHE A 765 -10.94 -17.95 -4.91
CA PHE A 765 -11.38 -17.83 -6.30
C PHE A 765 -10.19 -18.10 -7.23
N SER A 766 -10.46 -18.73 -8.38
CA SER A 766 -9.43 -19.01 -9.37
C SER A 766 -8.96 -17.73 -10.06
N VAL A 767 -7.66 -17.56 -10.18
CA VAL A 767 -7.02 -16.46 -10.93
C VAL A 767 -6.85 -16.81 -12.42
N SER A 768 -7.77 -17.61 -12.96
CA SER A 768 -7.77 -17.99 -14.36
C SER A 768 -8.32 -16.89 -15.28
N PRO A 769 -8.00 -16.93 -16.59
CA PRO A 769 -8.51 -15.95 -17.56
C PRO A 769 -10.03 -15.85 -17.57
N GLY A 770 -10.55 -14.64 -17.78
CA GLY A 770 -11.99 -14.37 -17.91
C GLY A 770 -12.71 -14.04 -16.61
N HIS A 771 -12.10 -14.21 -15.44
CA HIS A 771 -12.76 -13.92 -14.16
C HIS A 771 -12.63 -12.46 -13.70
N GLU A 772 -11.67 -11.72 -14.20
CA GLU A 772 -11.43 -10.32 -13.77
C GLU A 772 -12.64 -9.39 -13.96
N PRO A 773 -13.45 -9.47 -15.04
CA PRO A 773 -14.67 -8.67 -15.17
C PRO A 773 -15.73 -8.94 -14.11
N SER A 774 -15.76 -10.14 -13.52
CA SER A 774 -16.70 -10.51 -12.45
C SER A 774 -16.23 -10.06 -11.06
N ARG A 775 -15.02 -9.56 -10.94
CA ARG A 775 -14.54 -8.91 -9.70
C ARG A 775 -15.10 -7.50 -9.62
N LEU A 776 -16.09 -7.33 -8.77
CA LEU A 776 -16.78 -6.05 -8.61
C LEU A 776 -15.94 -5.05 -7.81
N THR A 777 -16.21 -3.76 -8.04
CA THR A 777 -15.60 -2.69 -7.23
C THR A 777 -16.27 -2.60 -5.86
N ALA A 778 -15.61 -2.00 -4.88
CA ALA A 778 -16.17 -1.79 -3.54
C ALA A 778 -17.46 -0.94 -3.60
N ASN A 779 -17.51 0.04 -4.50
CA ASN A 779 -18.59 1.01 -4.68
C ASN A 779 -19.57 0.68 -5.80
N GLU A 780 -19.61 -0.57 -6.27
CA GLU A 780 -20.50 -1.01 -7.38
C GLU A 780 -21.95 -0.60 -7.18
N PHE A 781 -22.42 -0.62 -5.93
CA PHE A 781 -23.79 -0.28 -5.55
C PHE A 781 -23.86 0.89 -4.56
N ALA A 782 -22.88 1.79 -4.58
CA ALA A 782 -22.80 2.93 -3.65
C ALA A 782 -24.02 3.87 -3.74
N GLU A 783 -24.55 4.11 -4.95
CA GLU A 783 -25.77 4.91 -5.14
C GLU A 783 -26.99 4.32 -4.45
N GLN A 784 -27.00 3.00 -4.30
CA GLN A 784 -28.07 2.28 -3.60
C GLN A 784 -27.79 2.14 -2.10
N GLY A 785 -26.66 2.62 -1.60
CA GLY A 785 -26.26 2.57 -0.20
C GLY A 785 -25.65 1.23 0.22
N ILE A 786 -25.17 0.42 -0.73
CA ILE A 786 -24.56 -0.89 -0.49
C ILE A 786 -23.13 -0.89 -0.98
N TRP A 787 -22.22 -1.39 -0.15
CA TRP A 787 -20.80 -1.57 -0.47
C TRP A 787 -20.41 -3.03 -0.41
N LEU A 788 -19.40 -3.39 -1.20
CA LEU A 788 -18.92 -4.77 -1.29
C LEU A 788 -17.49 -4.86 -0.74
N ALA A 789 -17.21 -5.90 0.06
CA ALA A 789 -15.89 -6.23 0.51
C ALA A 789 -15.63 -7.74 0.41
N GLY A 790 -14.35 -8.08 0.27
CA GLY A 790 -13.88 -9.45 0.14
C GLY A 790 -12.65 -9.53 -0.74
N ASP A 791 -11.85 -10.57 -0.58
CA ASP A 791 -10.67 -10.82 -1.42
C ASP A 791 -11.01 -10.91 -2.92
N TRP A 792 -12.25 -11.23 -3.24
CA TRP A 792 -12.80 -11.37 -4.59
C TRP A 792 -13.15 -10.03 -5.26
N THR A 793 -13.20 -8.90 -4.53
CA THR A 793 -13.41 -7.57 -5.12
C THR A 793 -12.13 -7.06 -5.79
N GLN A 794 -12.23 -5.98 -6.58
CA GLN A 794 -11.09 -5.41 -7.31
C GLN A 794 -10.10 -4.72 -6.37
N THR A 795 -9.19 -5.50 -5.80
CA THR A 795 -8.09 -5.01 -4.95
C THR A 795 -6.73 -5.08 -5.65
N PHE A 796 -6.67 -5.63 -6.86
CA PHE A 796 -5.44 -6.00 -7.55
C PHE A 796 -4.58 -7.02 -6.79
N TRP A 797 -5.11 -7.64 -5.74
CA TRP A 797 -4.52 -8.78 -5.03
C TRP A 797 -5.26 -10.07 -5.41
N PRO A 798 -4.56 -11.21 -5.44
CA PRO A 798 -5.21 -12.51 -5.53
C PRO A 798 -6.00 -12.82 -4.27
N ALA A 799 -6.67 -13.98 -4.23
CA ALA A 799 -7.41 -14.46 -3.07
C ALA A 799 -6.48 -14.74 -1.88
N THR A 800 -6.28 -13.74 -1.04
CA THR A 800 -5.36 -13.77 0.11
C THR A 800 -5.95 -13.01 1.29
N MET A 801 -5.41 -13.25 2.50
CA MET A 801 -5.70 -12.46 3.69
C MET A 801 -5.43 -10.96 3.44
N GLU A 802 -4.34 -10.63 2.75
CA GLU A 802 -3.98 -9.27 2.37
C GLU A 802 -5.06 -8.62 1.49
N GLY A 803 -5.51 -9.32 0.44
CA GLY A 803 -6.57 -8.84 -0.44
C GLY A 803 -7.89 -8.59 0.30
N ALA A 804 -8.24 -9.46 1.25
CA ALA A 804 -9.43 -9.30 2.07
C ALA A 804 -9.36 -8.05 2.96
N LEU A 805 -8.23 -7.84 3.64
CA LEU A 805 -8.02 -6.68 4.53
C LEU A 805 -8.02 -5.36 3.76
N ILE A 806 -7.33 -5.31 2.62
CA ILE A 806 -7.33 -4.13 1.72
C ILE A 806 -8.77 -3.83 1.26
N SER A 807 -9.51 -4.84 0.85
CA SER A 807 -10.89 -4.68 0.41
C SER A 807 -11.79 -4.11 1.50
N GLY A 808 -11.67 -4.62 2.72
CA GLY A 808 -12.45 -4.15 3.87
C GLY A 808 -12.19 -2.69 4.18
N ALA A 809 -10.92 -2.29 4.26
CA ALA A 809 -10.52 -0.91 4.50
C ALA A 809 -11.03 0.03 3.40
N LYS A 810 -10.79 -0.34 2.13
CA LYS A 810 -11.22 0.46 0.97
C LYS A 810 -12.72 0.65 0.94
N SER A 811 -13.49 -0.41 1.16
CA SER A 811 -14.95 -0.35 1.16
C SER A 811 -15.49 0.56 2.26
N ALA A 812 -14.89 0.50 3.46
CA ALA A 812 -15.24 1.37 4.57
C ALA A 812 -14.89 2.85 4.29
N GLU A 813 -13.73 3.12 3.71
CA GLU A 813 -13.31 4.47 3.33
C GLU A 813 -14.25 5.07 2.27
N GLU A 814 -14.53 4.34 1.20
CA GLU A 814 -15.45 4.79 0.14
C GLU A 814 -16.85 5.05 0.69
N LEU A 815 -17.36 4.19 1.60
CA LEU A 815 -18.63 4.42 2.30
C LEU A 815 -18.60 5.74 3.07
N LEU A 816 -17.57 5.96 3.86
CA LEU A 816 -17.43 7.17 4.68
C LEU A 816 -17.35 8.45 3.85
N THR A 817 -16.76 8.42 2.65
CA THR A 817 -16.67 9.58 1.75
C THR A 817 -18.03 10.03 1.20
N THR A 818 -19.04 9.14 1.21
CA THR A 818 -20.41 9.49 0.77
C THR A 818 -21.19 10.28 1.80
N PHE A 819 -20.69 10.38 3.04
CA PHE A 819 -21.31 11.15 4.11
C PHE A 819 -20.47 12.39 4.44
N SER A 820 -21.14 13.55 4.55
CA SER A 820 -20.53 14.79 5.04
C SER A 820 -20.77 14.91 6.54
N ARG A 821 -19.70 14.90 7.35
CA ARG A 821 -19.81 15.16 8.78
C ARG A 821 -20.28 16.59 9.01
N PRO A 822 -21.18 16.85 9.98
CA PRO A 822 -21.48 18.21 10.37
C PRO A 822 -20.18 18.85 10.89
N THR A 823 -19.81 19.98 10.32
CA THR A 823 -18.84 20.87 10.95
C THR A 823 -19.38 21.19 12.35
N LYS A 824 -18.75 20.69 13.39
CA LYS A 824 -19.06 21.16 14.75
C LYS A 824 -18.71 22.64 14.77
N LEU A 825 -19.72 23.50 14.59
CA LEU A 825 -19.71 24.87 15.01
C LEU A 825 -19.69 24.86 16.55
N THR A 826 -18.52 24.93 17.13
CA THR A 826 -18.34 25.43 18.53
C THR A 826 -17.02 26.17 18.57
#